data_7374c3e486ac894175b306536a123ce9
#
_entry.id   7374c3e486ac894175b306536a123ce9
#
_cell.length_a   1.000
_cell.length_b   1.000
_cell.length_c   1.000
_cell.angle_alpha   90.00
_cell.angle_beta   90.00
_cell.angle_gamma   90.00
#
_symmetry.space_group_name_H-M   'P 1'
#
loop_
_entity.id
_entity.type
_entity.pdbx_description
1 polymer ?
#
loop_
_entity_poly.entity_id
_entity_poly.type
_entity_poly.pdbx_seq_one_letter_code
_entity_poly.pdbx_strand_id
1 'polypeptide(L)'
;MATKQPNSEEDFDSEFERKPMVDWFAPAQLFDSGMKVVLSNIFGVHADKREMQAALQQGSCFDYSSCQDDNGEFWLDYIADIGEGWNSTYSMAYLLAQEQLFFKDKDSGETKYLLIQEQLSELSDSGEKKKYLLTQEQLSELSDSGEKKEDFTKIKRGKILIMGGDEVYPTPTREEYRNRLIGPYQAALPSVKEAAVCPPVKEATACPPVKEAAHSSVKEKELPLPHLFTIPGNHDWYDGLTSFLRLFCQGHKIGGWQTRQNRSYFALKLPHNWWLWGIDIQFDSDLDKPQRDFFSEIAEKQMKKGDKVILCTAKPEWVFCALTKDSKCYDNLVRFEKEIICPNGVLVLTLSGDLHHYCRYETDKGTQQKITAGGGGAFLHATHNMPKKLLLDACGEENASEKPALDASAEENAVQKKVTYSRAKVFPEMKTSKRLALGAFLLPLKNWKFALFVGLFYQLYAWILLQGYAIMNGEKTLMAIIHGKLAVELVFTKFGLALLYGPAEVFTLLIVFGLWFFGKWKWKLDGLLHGIAHVLLNILLIWFLVYLNFSESALVLKNQEMLRVLLFFVEMIVVGGFLGSLLVGVYLVICSFLKINLNEAFACQSIPDYKNFLRLHIDKAGQLTVYPIGVKTVCKKWKWNPKAKEGESWFEPDDSRGTLPHLIEGSLQIKLPNN
;
A
#
# COMPACT_ATOMS: atom_id res chain seq x y z
N MET A 1 26.74 -6.65 1.18
CA MET A 1 27.47 -7.20 2.35
C MET A 1 26.73 -8.44 2.78
N ALA A 2 27.36 -9.60 2.78
CA ALA A 2 26.75 -10.80 3.38
C ALA A 2 26.73 -10.57 4.89
N THR A 3 25.59 -10.27 5.46
CA THR A 3 25.41 -10.12 6.90
C THR A 3 25.56 -11.49 7.54
N LYS A 4 26.39 -11.57 8.57
CA LYS A 4 26.57 -12.78 9.36
C LYS A 4 25.22 -13.12 9.99
N GLN A 5 24.82 -14.40 9.97
CA GLN A 5 23.61 -14.83 10.66
C GLN A 5 23.68 -14.38 12.13
N PRO A 6 22.68 -13.67 12.66
CA PRO A 6 22.66 -13.29 14.07
C PRO A 6 22.59 -14.55 14.94
N ASN A 7 23.32 -14.54 16.06
CA ASN A 7 23.34 -15.69 16.97
C ASN A 7 22.15 -15.64 17.97
N SER A 8 21.52 -14.48 18.11
CA SER A 8 20.42 -14.25 19.05
C SER A 8 19.47 -13.18 18.54
N GLU A 9 18.31 -13.04 19.18
CA GLU A 9 17.38 -11.96 18.94
C GLU A 9 18.00 -10.59 19.24
N GLU A 10 18.84 -10.49 20.29
CA GLU A 10 19.59 -9.27 20.64
C GLU A 10 20.56 -8.86 19.53
N ASP A 11 21.27 -9.83 18.93
CA ASP A 11 22.15 -9.57 17.80
C ASP A 11 21.36 -9.02 16.61
N PHE A 12 20.17 -9.58 16.33
CA PHE A 12 19.29 -9.08 15.28
C PHE A 12 18.82 -7.65 15.57
N ASP A 13 18.31 -7.38 16.78
CA ASP A 13 17.83 -6.07 17.20
C ASP A 13 18.94 -5.01 17.28
N SER A 14 20.21 -5.43 17.40
CA SER A 14 21.36 -4.52 17.28
C SER A 14 21.63 -4.08 15.83
N GLU A 15 21.26 -4.93 14.86
CA GLU A 15 21.42 -4.64 13.43
C GLU A 15 20.18 -3.99 12.83
N PHE A 16 18.97 -4.43 13.19
CA PHE A 16 17.70 -4.00 12.62
C PHE A 16 16.72 -3.57 13.71
N GLU A 17 16.17 -2.37 13.59
CA GLU A 17 15.12 -1.90 14.48
C GLU A 17 13.75 -2.37 13.99
N ARG A 18 13.00 -3.09 14.83
CA ARG A 18 11.61 -3.50 14.53
C ARG A 18 10.64 -2.31 14.64
N LYS A 19 10.57 -1.51 13.58
CA LYS A 19 9.74 -0.28 13.53
C LYS A 19 8.24 -0.60 13.62
N PRO A 20 7.46 0.16 14.42
CA PRO A 20 6.01 0.09 14.38
C PRO A 20 5.44 0.68 13.09
N MET A 21 4.11 0.56 12.88
CA MET A 21 3.40 1.32 11.85
C MET A 21 3.68 2.81 11.99
N VAL A 22 3.70 3.52 10.85
CA VAL A 22 3.91 4.98 10.84
C VAL A 22 2.75 5.68 11.54
N ASP A 23 3.09 6.60 12.42
CA ASP A 23 2.11 7.49 13.08
C ASP A 23 1.79 8.67 12.16
N TRP A 24 0.95 8.41 11.14
CA TRP A 24 0.66 9.37 10.06
C TRP A 24 0.07 10.70 10.55
N PHE A 25 -0.58 10.70 11.70
CA PHE A 25 -1.17 11.89 12.30
C PHE A 25 -0.26 12.56 13.34
N ALA A 26 0.95 12.03 13.61
CA ALA A 26 1.91 12.77 14.42
C ALA A 26 2.27 14.10 13.76
N PRO A 27 2.28 15.23 14.50
CA PRO A 27 2.51 16.56 13.91
C PRO A 27 3.83 16.66 13.13
N ALA A 28 4.89 16.05 13.64
CA ALA A 28 6.18 16.01 12.96
C ALA A 28 6.10 15.24 11.63
N GLN A 29 5.37 14.11 11.62
CA GLN A 29 5.18 13.30 10.42
C GLN A 29 4.32 14.03 9.37
N LEU A 30 3.23 14.69 9.81
CA LEU A 30 2.39 15.49 8.92
C LEU A 30 3.18 16.63 8.26
N PHE A 31 4.03 17.32 9.03
CA PHE A 31 4.89 18.38 8.51
C PHE A 31 5.94 17.84 7.52
N ASP A 32 6.65 16.77 7.91
CA ASP A 32 7.69 16.15 7.07
C ASP A 32 7.12 15.61 5.76
N SER A 33 5.99 14.89 5.83
CA SER A 33 5.31 14.37 4.64
C SER A 33 4.78 15.49 3.74
N GLY A 34 4.17 16.54 4.32
CA GLY A 34 3.70 17.69 3.57
C GLY A 34 4.83 18.43 2.86
N MET A 35 5.95 18.65 3.52
CA MET A 35 7.14 19.28 2.94
C MET A 35 7.72 18.42 1.80
N LYS A 36 7.81 17.11 1.97
CA LYS A 36 8.36 16.22 0.95
C LYS A 36 7.48 16.14 -0.29
N VAL A 37 6.16 16.08 -0.13
CA VAL A 37 5.22 16.14 -1.26
C VAL A 37 5.38 17.46 -2.03
N VAL A 38 5.49 18.60 -1.34
CA VAL A 38 5.72 19.89 -2.00
C VAL A 38 7.08 19.91 -2.72
N LEU A 39 8.13 19.45 -2.05
CA LEU A 39 9.47 19.41 -2.63
C LEU A 39 9.56 18.45 -3.82
N SER A 40 8.97 17.26 -3.74
CA SER A 40 8.96 16.31 -4.84
C SER A 40 8.17 16.81 -6.05
N ASN A 41 7.06 17.50 -5.84
CA ASN A 41 6.29 18.11 -6.93
C ASN A 41 7.05 19.27 -7.61
N ILE A 42 7.85 20.04 -6.86
CA ILE A 42 8.62 21.16 -7.41
C ILE A 42 9.93 20.68 -8.06
N PHE A 43 10.63 19.78 -7.40
CA PHE A 43 11.99 19.38 -7.80
C PHE A 43 12.05 17.98 -8.43
N GLY A 44 11.02 17.15 -8.30
CA GLY A 44 11.01 15.77 -8.82
C GLY A 44 11.25 15.72 -10.33
N VAL A 45 10.64 16.64 -11.08
CA VAL A 45 10.82 16.76 -12.54
C VAL A 45 12.27 17.12 -12.89
N HIS A 46 12.97 17.90 -12.06
CA HIS A 46 14.36 18.29 -12.30
C HIS A 46 15.40 17.29 -11.75
N ALA A 47 14.98 16.37 -10.88
CA ALA A 47 15.83 15.35 -10.28
C ALA A 47 15.70 13.98 -10.93
N ASP A 48 15.01 13.90 -12.06
CA ASP A 48 14.76 12.64 -12.78
C ASP A 48 16.10 12.04 -13.28
N LYS A 49 16.42 10.86 -12.71
CA LYS A 49 17.66 10.12 -13.03
C LYS A 49 17.47 9.01 -14.05
N ARG A 50 16.25 8.79 -14.52
CA ARG A 50 15.94 7.69 -15.46
C ARG A 50 16.70 7.82 -16.77
N GLU A 51 16.78 9.04 -17.34
CA GLU A 51 17.55 9.28 -18.57
C GLU A 51 19.04 9.03 -18.39
N MET A 52 19.62 9.39 -17.22
CA MET A 52 21.02 9.10 -16.95
C MET A 52 21.29 7.62 -16.81
N GLN A 53 20.36 6.84 -16.21
CA GLN A 53 20.47 5.41 -16.13
C GLN A 53 20.42 4.73 -17.50
N ALA A 54 19.52 5.17 -18.35
CA ALA A 54 19.39 4.64 -19.70
C ALA A 54 20.65 4.88 -20.54
N ALA A 55 21.35 6.02 -20.34
CA ALA A 55 22.59 6.32 -21.04
C ALA A 55 23.78 5.44 -20.59
N LEU A 56 23.76 4.94 -19.36
CA LEU A 56 24.87 4.16 -18.79
C LEU A 56 24.77 2.66 -19.04
N GLN A 57 23.62 2.15 -19.44
CA GLN A 57 23.37 0.70 -19.49
C GLN A 57 22.60 0.28 -20.74
N GLN A 58 23.29 -0.43 -21.61
CA GLN A 58 22.70 -1.20 -22.70
C GLN A 58 22.29 -2.57 -22.16
N GLY A 59 21.02 -2.82 -21.92
CA GLY A 59 20.48 -4.10 -21.47
C GLY A 59 19.15 -4.37 -22.14
N SER A 60 18.97 -5.61 -22.56
CA SER A 60 17.71 -6.14 -23.11
C SER A 60 16.84 -6.74 -21.98
N CYS A 61 15.85 -7.55 -22.33
CA CYS A 61 15.02 -8.28 -21.37
C CYS A 61 15.80 -9.39 -20.65
N PHE A 62 15.27 -9.83 -19.51
CA PHE A 62 15.74 -11.02 -18.79
C PHE A 62 14.98 -12.26 -19.29
N ASP A 63 15.69 -13.26 -19.78
CA ASP A 63 15.09 -14.46 -20.40
C ASP A 63 14.97 -15.60 -19.37
N TYR A 64 13.74 -15.92 -18.97
CA TYR A 64 13.35 -17.05 -18.12
C TYR A 64 12.57 -18.12 -18.90
N SER A 65 12.52 -18.06 -20.23
CA SER A 65 11.70 -18.96 -21.05
C SER A 65 12.05 -20.45 -20.89
N SER A 66 13.28 -20.75 -20.45
CA SER A 66 13.76 -22.11 -20.16
C SER A 66 13.83 -22.45 -18.66
N CYS A 67 13.34 -21.60 -17.77
CA CYS A 67 13.47 -21.75 -16.32
C CYS A 67 12.29 -22.48 -15.65
N GLN A 68 11.60 -23.35 -16.38
CA GLN A 68 10.55 -24.23 -15.81
C GLN A 68 11.14 -25.20 -14.79
N ASP A 69 10.31 -25.72 -13.91
CA ASP A 69 10.69 -26.86 -13.05
C ASP A 69 10.60 -28.18 -13.83
N ASP A 70 10.94 -29.30 -13.15
CA ASP A 70 10.95 -30.62 -13.76
C ASP A 70 9.55 -31.09 -14.21
N ASN A 71 8.46 -30.43 -13.76
CA ASN A 71 7.10 -30.67 -14.17
C ASN A 71 6.68 -29.79 -15.36
N GLY A 72 7.56 -28.90 -15.85
CA GLY A 72 7.26 -27.93 -16.90
C GLY A 72 6.47 -26.71 -16.39
N GLU A 73 6.47 -26.46 -15.07
CA GLU A 73 5.74 -25.38 -14.41
C GLU A 73 6.64 -24.19 -14.11
N PHE A 74 6.05 -22.99 -14.06
CA PHE A 74 6.76 -21.77 -13.66
C PHE A 74 5.94 -20.98 -12.64
N TRP A 75 6.56 -20.60 -11.53
CA TRP A 75 5.94 -19.88 -10.43
C TRP A 75 6.60 -18.54 -10.21
N LEU A 76 5.80 -17.51 -9.94
CA LEU A 76 6.26 -16.18 -9.53
C LEU A 76 5.32 -15.57 -8.48
N ASP A 77 5.85 -14.69 -7.66
CA ASP A 77 5.13 -13.99 -6.59
C ASP A 77 5.05 -12.50 -6.92
N TYR A 78 3.95 -11.85 -6.53
CA TYR A 78 3.75 -10.41 -6.64
C TYR A 78 3.25 -9.83 -5.33
N ILE A 79 3.85 -8.71 -4.90
CA ILE A 79 3.48 -7.96 -3.71
C ILE A 79 3.76 -6.47 -3.95
N ALA A 80 3.01 -5.55 -3.31
CA ALA A 80 3.23 -4.11 -3.38
C ALA A 80 2.86 -3.44 -2.05
N ASP A 81 3.29 -2.20 -1.83
CA ASP A 81 3.03 -1.37 -0.65
C ASP A 81 3.50 -2.06 0.64
N ILE A 82 4.81 -2.18 0.81
CA ILE A 82 5.41 -3.15 1.71
C ILE A 82 5.83 -2.53 3.05
N GLY A 83 6.94 -1.86 3.09
CA GLY A 83 7.77 -1.53 4.25
C GLY A 83 7.20 -0.42 5.13
N GLU A 84 6.15 -0.67 5.91
CA GLU A 84 5.66 0.29 6.89
C GLU A 84 5.87 -0.20 8.33
N GLY A 85 5.15 -1.23 8.77
CA GLY A 85 5.27 -1.78 10.12
C GLY A 85 5.93 -3.16 10.13
N TRP A 86 6.75 -3.44 11.17
CA TRP A 86 7.39 -4.76 11.31
C TRP A 86 6.38 -5.90 11.20
N ASN A 87 5.31 -5.87 12.02
CA ASN A 87 4.37 -6.99 12.09
C ASN A 87 3.66 -7.27 10.77
N SER A 88 3.23 -6.23 10.05
CA SER A 88 2.53 -6.37 8.77
C SER A 88 3.49 -6.81 7.67
N THR A 89 4.65 -6.16 7.55
CA THR A 89 5.66 -6.47 6.54
C THR A 89 6.25 -7.86 6.76
N TYR A 90 6.63 -8.19 8.01
CA TYR A 90 7.20 -9.48 8.32
C TYR A 90 6.20 -10.63 8.14
N SER A 91 4.92 -10.43 8.48
CA SER A 91 3.87 -11.43 8.22
C SER A 91 3.79 -11.80 6.74
N MET A 92 3.89 -10.83 5.84
CA MET A 92 3.85 -11.10 4.41
C MET A 92 5.16 -11.71 3.91
N ALA A 93 6.31 -11.19 4.35
CA ALA A 93 7.61 -11.75 4.02
C ALA A 93 7.74 -13.21 4.49
N TYR A 94 7.24 -13.54 5.69
CA TYR A 94 7.21 -14.89 6.24
C TYR A 94 6.41 -15.87 5.36
N LEU A 95 5.23 -15.46 4.88
CA LEU A 95 4.41 -16.30 3.99
C LEU A 95 5.02 -16.42 2.59
N LEU A 96 5.62 -15.35 2.05
CA LEU A 96 6.34 -15.38 0.78
C LEU A 96 7.56 -16.31 0.84
N ALA A 97 8.26 -16.35 1.98
CA ALA A 97 9.43 -17.20 2.21
C ALA A 97 9.08 -18.70 2.24
N GLN A 98 7.82 -19.07 2.52
CA GLN A 98 7.41 -20.48 2.56
C GLN A 98 7.53 -21.12 1.17
N GLU A 99 8.31 -22.20 1.06
CA GLU A 99 8.51 -22.92 -0.20
C GLU A 99 7.20 -23.44 -0.78
N GLN A 100 6.27 -23.81 0.10
CA GLN A 100 5.00 -24.39 -0.26
C GLN A 100 3.91 -23.92 0.70
N LEU A 101 2.76 -23.59 0.12
CA LEU A 101 1.51 -23.40 0.82
C LEU A 101 0.51 -24.44 0.32
N PHE A 102 -0.36 -24.92 1.19
CA PHE A 102 -1.32 -25.96 0.87
C PHE A 102 -2.73 -25.47 1.13
N PHE A 103 -3.62 -25.65 0.20
CA PHE A 103 -5.02 -25.25 0.37
C PHE A 103 -5.98 -26.37 0.00
N LYS A 104 -7.17 -26.31 0.60
CA LYS A 104 -8.28 -27.16 0.26
C LYS A 104 -9.47 -26.31 -0.15
N ASP A 105 -9.96 -26.50 -1.35
CA ASP A 105 -11.20 -25.90 -1.82
C ASP A 105 -12.39 -26.63 -1.21
N LYS A 106 -13.42 -25.89 -0.80
CA LYS A 106 -14.74 -26.46 -0.54
C LYS A 106 -15.43 -26.76 -1.86
N ASP A 107 -16.36 -27.69 -1.87
CA ASP A 107 -17.25 -27.99 -3.00
C ASP A 107 -18.04 -26.74 -3.47
N SER A 108 -18.11 -25.70 -2.63
CA SER A 108 -18.74 -24.41 -2.92
C SER A 108 -17.82 -23.37 -3.57
N GLY A 109 -16.55 -23.70 -3.89
CA GLY A 109 -15.54 -22.75 -4.40
C GLY A 109 -14.97 -21.79 -3.35
N GLU A 110 -15.26 -21.97 -2.06
CA GLU A 110 -14.66 -21.21 -0.96
C GLU A 110 -13.52 -22.01 -0.33
N THR A 111 -12.33 -21.38 -0.23
CA THR A 111 -11.16 -21.98 0.42
C THR A 111 -11.39 -22.11 1.92
N LYS A 112 -11.30 -23.32 2.44
CA LYS A 112 -11.48 -23.58 3.87
C LYS A 112 -10.21 -23.28 4.67
N TYR A 113 -9.06 -23.76 4.18
CA TYR A 113 -7.77 -23.65 4.88
C TYR A 113 -6.62 -23.43 3.91
N LEU A 114 -5.61 -22.70 4.37
CA LEU A 114 -4.29 -22.61 3.74
C LEU A 114 -3.25 -22.95 4.82
N LEU A 115 -2.44 -23.97 4.59
CA LEU A 115 -1.46 -24.49 5.54
C LEU A 115 -0.03 -24.28 5.03
N ILE A 116 0.91 -24.12 5.94
CA ILE A 116 2.34 -24.26 5.65
C ILE A 116 2.75 -25.73 5.76
N GLN A 117 3.92 -26.08 5.19
CA GLN A 117 4.36 -27.49 5.12
C GLN A 117 4.47 -28.15 6.48
N GLU A 118 4.92 -27.45 7.51
CA GLU A 118 5.04 -27.96 8.87
C GLU A 118 3.68 -28.37 9.45
N GLN A 119 2.65 -27.54 9.25
CA GLN A 119 1.29 -27.84 9.69
C GLN A 119 0.70 -29.06 8.99
N LEU A 120 1.02 -29.26 7.70
CA LEU A 120 0.55 -30.40 6.94
C LEU A 120 1.23 -31.71 7.37
N SER A 121 2.54 -31.68 7.77
CA SER A 121 3.25 -32.87 8.24
C SER A 121 2.67 -33.41 9.53
N GLU A 122 2.06 -32.58 10.35
CA GLU A 122 1.51 -32.96 11.65
C GLU A 122 0.08 -33.51 11.62
N LEU A 123 -0.67 -33.25 10.55
CA LEU A 123 -1.92 -34.02 10.29
C LEU A 123 -1.65 -35.52 10.13
N SER A 124 -0.39 -35.90 9.87
CA SER A 124 0.01 -37.29 9.69
C SER A 124 0.62 -37.98 10.93
N ASP A 125 1.00 -37.17 11.96
CA ASP A 125 1.77 -37.67 13.11
C ASP A 125 1.11 -37.29 14.44
N SER A 126 0.44 -38.22 15.11
CA SER A 126 -0.41 -37.99 16.28
C SER A 126 0.35 -37.87 17.62
N GLY A 127 1.62 -37.43 17.61
CA GLY A 127 2.51 -37.63 18.76
C GLY A 127 2.92 -36.43 19.60
N GLU A 128 3.07 -35.21 19.10
CA GLU A 128 3.55 -34.06 19.90
C GLU A 128 2.89 -32.72 19.59
N LYS A 129 2.46 -32.03 20.66
CA LYS A 129 1.76 -30.72 20.60
C LYS A 129 2.74 -29.59 20.30
N LYS A 130 2.86 -29.14 19.06
CA LYS A 130 3.51 -27.87 18.72
C LYS A 130 2.46 -26.77 18.47
N LYS A 131 2.85 -25.49 18.73
CA LYS A 131 1.96 -24.32 18.58
C LYS A 131 1.86 -23.90 17.12
N TYR A 132 0.66 -23.76 16.57
CA TYR A 132 0.37 -23.61 15.15
C TYR A 132 -0.29 -22.29 14.77
N LEU A 133 -0.21 -21.95 13.46
CA LEU A 133 -1.00 -20.90 12.82
C LEU A 133 -2.51 -21.15 12.89
N LEU A 134 -2.93 -22.42 12.90
CA LEU A 134 -4.30 -22.85 13.20
C LEU A 134 -4.49 -23.01 14.72
N THR A 135 -5.69 -22.72 15.23
CA THR A 135 -6.02 -23.06 16.63
C THR A 135 -6.05 -24.58 16.80
N GLN A 136 -5.78 -25.07 18.03
CA GLN A 136 -5.92 -26.52 18.33
C GLN A 136 -7.29 -27.07 17.98
N GLU A 137 -8.33 -26.24 18.11
CA GLU A 137 -9.71 -26.56 17.76
C GLU A 137 -9.87 -26.79 16.24
N GLN A 138 -9.25 -25.93 15.42
CA GLN A 138 -9.25 -26.07 13.96
C GLN A 138 -8.42 -27.25 13.45
N LEU A 139 -7.31 -27.58 14.13
CA LEU A 139 -6.49 -28.75 13.81
C LEU A 139 -7.17 -30.05 14.24
N SER A 140 -7.88 -30.07 15.40
CA SER A 140 -8.67 -31.21 15.81
C SER A 140 -9.86 -31.46 14.86
N GLU A 141 -10.53 -30.39 14.39
CA GLU A 141 -11.56 -30.52 13.35
C GLU A 141 -11.03 -31.15 12.05
N LEU A 142 -9.78 -30.80 11.64
CA LEU A 142 -9.13 -31.38 10.46
C LEU A 142 -8.75 -32.85 10.68
N SER A 143 -8.20 -33.22 11.87
CA SER A 143 -7.84 -34.58 12.19
C SER A 143 -9.07 -35.47 12.37
N ASP A 144 -10.14 -34.93 12.97
CA ASP A 144 -11.42 -35.66 13.20
C ASP A 144 -12.21 -35.84 11.89
N SER A 145 -12.00 -35.00 10.87
CA SER A 145 -12.60 -35.13 9.54
C SER A 145 -11.99 -36.23 8.68
N GLY A 146 -10.90 -36.87 9.13
CA GLY A 146 -10.20 -37.92 8.38
C GLY A 146 -9.47 -37.41 7.14
N GLU A 147 -9.19 -36.12 7.07
CA GLU A 147 -8.53 -35.48 5.92
C GLU A 147 -7.06 -35.91 5.79
N LYS A 148 -6.66 -36.33 4.59
CA LYS A 148 -5.30 -36.79 4.28
C LYS A 148 -4.50 -35.69 3.57
N LYS A 149 -3.18 -35.75 3.65
CA LYS A 149 -2.25 -34.83 2.96
C LYS A 149 -2.52 -34.71 1.46
N GLU A 150 -3.00 -35.78 0.84
CA GLU A 150 -3.32 -35.89 -0.58
C GLU A 150 -4.53 -35.04 -1.01
N ASP A 151 -5.37 -34.63 -0.06
CA ASP A 151 -6.56 -33.80 -0.30
C ASP A 151 -6.26 -32.32 -0.50
N PHE A 152 -5.00 -31.90 -0.32
CA PHE A 152 -4.59 -30.50 -0.42
C PHE A 152 -3.85 -30.19 -1.72
N THR A 153 -4.26 -29.12 -2.38
CA THR A 153 -3.54 -28.59 -3.54
C THR A 153 -2.33 -27.76 -3.08
N LYS A 154 -1.21 -28.00 -3.72
CA LYS A 154 0.08 -27.39 -3.41
C LYS A 154 0.32 -26.14 -4.25
N ILE A 155 0.71 -25.03 -3.60
CA ILE A 155 1.14 -23.77 -4.21
C ILE A 155 2.61 -23.56 -3.89
N LYS A 156 3.49 -23.47 -4.90
CA LYS A 156 4.94 -23.33 -4.72
C LYS A 156 5.35 -21.86 -4.65
N ARG A 157 6.43 -21.55 -3.90
CA ARG A 157 7.08 -20.24 -3.91
C ARG A 157 7.56 -19.88 -5.31
N GLY A 158 7.41 -18.60 -5.68
CA GLY A 158 7.91 -18.08 -6.95
C GLY A 158 9.42 -18.16 -7.08
N LYS A 159 9.91 -18.53 -8.27
CA LYS A 159 11.33 -18.37 -8.66
C LYS A 159 11.68 -16.88 -8.80
N ILE A 160 10.70 -16.04 -8.99
CA ILE A 160 10.80 -14.59 -9.09
C ILE A 160 9.80 -13.97 -8.12
N LEU A 161 10.26 -12.97 -7.35
CA LEU A 161 9.43 -12.06 -6.59
C LEU A 161 9.36 -10.72 -7.34
N ILE A 162 8.16 -10.22 -7.59
CA ILE A 162 7.91 -8.88 -8.12
C ILE A 162 7.41 -8.01 -6.99
N MET A 163 8.10 -6.91 -6.73
CA MET A 163 7.64 -5.83 -5.86
C MET A 163 7.04 -4.72 -6.73
N GLY A 164 5.80 -4.36 -6.48
CA GLY A 164 4.96 -3.54 -7.35
C GLY A 164 4.87 -2.07 -7.00
N GLY A 165 5.84 -1.55 -6.26
CA GLY A 165 5.94 -0.15 -5.84
C GLY A 165 5.68 0.07 -4.37
N ASP A 166 6.16 1.22 -3.88
CA ASP A 166 6.11 1.65 -2.48
C ASP A 166 6.72 0.60 -1.55
N GLU A 167 8.02 0.37 -1.75
CA GLU A 167 8.76 -0.62 -0.99
C GLU A 167 9.04 -0.18 0.44
N VAL A 168 8.96 1.14 0.73
CA VAL A 168 9.20 1.66 2.08
C VAL A 168 8.41 2.93 2.40
N TYR A 169 7.93 3.01 3.62
CA TYR A 169 7.22 4.16 4.20
C TYR A 169 7.93 4.70 5.44
N PRO A 170 7.78 6.00 5.80
CA PRO A 170 7.08 7.04 5.03
C PRO A 170 7.93 7.64 3.91
N THR A 171 9.24 7.38 3.88
CA THR A 171 10.18 8.00 2.95
C THR A 171 11.36 7.07 2.66
N PRO A 172 11.98 7.16 1.46
CA PRO A 172 12.97 6.19 1.00
C PRO A 172 14.38 6.48 1.55
N THR A 173 14.51 6.66 2.87
CA THR A 173 15.82 6.81 3.48
C THR A 173 16.52 5.45 3.60
N ARG A 174 17.86 5.46 3.65
CA ARG A 174 18.65 4.25 3.85
C ARG A 174 18.26 3.51 5.13
N GLU A 175 17.95 4.24 6.20
CA GLU A 175 17.55 3.69 7.48
C GLU A 175 16.17 3.03 7.41
N GLU A 176 15.20 3.68 6.76
CA GLU A 176 13.85 3.13 6.61
C GLU A 176 13.87 1.88 5.73
N TYR A 177 14.58 1.86 4.60
CA TYR A 177 14.79 0.64 3.81
C TYR A 177 15.44 -0.48 4.63
N ARG A 178 16.45 -0.16 5.45
CA ARG A 178 17.13 -1.15 6.28
C ARG A 178 16.17 -1.78 7.29
N ASN A 179 15.42 -0.95 8.03
CA ASN A 179 14.64 -1.41 9.17
C ASN A 179 13.24 -1.93 8.77
N ARG A 180 12.63 -1.35 7.73
CA ARG A 180 11.25 -1.67 7.35
C ARG A 180 11.12 -2.65 6.19
N LEU A 181 12.19 -2.83 5.40
CA LEU A 181 12.21 -3.76 4.26
C LEU A 181 13.29 -4.84 4.43
N ILE A 182 14.57 -4.45 4.48
CA ILE A 182 15.67 -5.42 4.46
C ILE A 182 15.61 -6.33 5.69
N GLY A 183 15.46 -5.77 6.90
CA GLY A 183 15.36 -6.53 8.14
C GLY A 183 14.25 -7.59 8.13
N PRO A 184 12.98 -7.22 7.84
CA PRO A 184 11.88 -8.18 7.74
C PRO A 184 12.12 -9.27 6.69
N TYR A 185 12.55 -8.91 5.49
CA TYR A 185 12.77 -9.89 4.41
C TYR A 185 13.97 -10.79 4.67
N GLN A 186 15.04 -10.26 5.26
CA GLN A 186 16.19 -11.06 5.66
C GLN A 186 15.84 -12.03 6.79
N ALA A 187 15.04 -11.62 7.76
CA ALA A 187 14.59 -12.50 8.82
C ALA A 187 13.63 -13.59 8.33
N ALA A 188 12.83 -13.31 7.29
CA ALA A 188 11.89 -14.28 6.72
C ALA A 188 12.55 -15.34 5.85
N LEU A 189 13.52 -14.95 5.04
CA LEU A 189 14.31 -15.84 4.20
C LEU A 189 15.78 -15.40 4.29
N PRO A 190 16.55 -15.88 5.26
CA PRO A 190 17.95 -15.55 5.40
C PRO A 190 18.79 -16.00 4.18
N SER A 191 19.78 -15.19 3.81
CA SER A 191 20.68 -15.54 2.72
C SER A 191 21.62 -16.67 3.13
N VAL A 192 21.66 -17.72 2.34
CA VAL A 192 22.56 -18.86 2.48
C VAL A 192 23.98 -18.44 2.05
N LYS A 193 25.01 -18.86 2.79
CA LYS A 193 26.40 -18.41 2.59
C LYS A 193 27.02 -18.82 1.25
N GLU A 194 26.59 -19.92 0.66
CA GLU A 194 27.08 -20.43 -0.62
C GLU A 194 25.99 -21.17 -1.39
N ALA A 195 25.04 -20.44 -1.95
CA ALA A 195 24.31 -21.02 -3.07
C ALA A 195 25.14 -20.78 -4.33
N ALA A 196 25.44 -21.85 -5.05
CA ALA A 196 26.14 -21.80 -6.32
C ALA A 196 25.49 -20.73 -7.21
N VAL A 197 26.31 -19.89 -7.78
CA VAL A 197 25.92 -18.85 -8.73
C VAL A 197 25.01 -19.50 -9.77
N CYS A 198 23.75 -19.09 -9.82
CA CYS A 198 22.88 -19.41 -10.94
C CYS A 198 23.66 -19.14 -12.23
N PRO A 199 23.70 -20.03 -13.23
CA PRO A 199 24.37 -19.74 -14.48
C PRO A 199 23.88 -18.37 -14.95
N PRO A 200 24.78 -17.51 -15.48
CA PRO A 200 24.40 -16.16 -15.84
C PRO A 200 23.20 -16.24 -16.77
N VAL A 201 22.07 -15.66 -16.32
CA VAL A 201 20.97 -15.35 -17.23
C VAL A 201 21.62 -14.53 -18.32
N LYS A 202 21.68 -15.06 -19.53
CA LYS A 202 22.33 -14.37 -20.63
C LYS A 202 21.63 -13.04 -20.80
N GLU A 203 22.31 -11.97 -20.49
CA GLU A 203 21.92 -10.66 -21.01
C GLU A 203 21.94 -10.85 -22.53
N ALA A 204 20.79 -10.74 -23.16
CA ALA A 204 20.69 -10.85 -24.61
C ALA A 204 21.32 -9.62 -25.25
N THR A 205 22.64 -9.63 -25.32
CA THR A 205 23.33 -8.82 -26.34
C THR A 205 22.92 -9.34 -27.70
N ALA A 206 22.74 -8.44 -28.65
CA ALA A 206 22.38 -8.72 -30.03
C ALA A 206 23.03 -10.02 -30.53
N CYS A 207 22.22 -10.96 -30.97
CA CYS A 207 22.55 -12.35 -31.30
C CYS A 207 23.77 -12.51 -32.20
N PRO A 208 24.80 -13.30 -31.81
CA PRO A 208 25.58 -14.09 -32.72
C PRO A 208 25.19 -15.57 -32.64
N PRO A 209 25.46 -16.39 -33.70
CA PRO A 209 24.88 -17.70 -33.86
C PRO A 209 25.46 -18.78 -32.95
N VAL A 210 24.57 -19.70 -32.58
CA VAL A 210 24.79 -20.87 -31.72
C VAL A 210 25.95 -21.72 -32.23
N LYS A 211 26.93 -21.98 -31.32
CA LYS A 211 27.79 -23.17 -31.39
C LYS A 211 27.54 -24.04 -30.19
N GLU A 212 27.25 -25.30 -30.45
CA GLU A 212 27.06 -26.39 -29.51
C GLU A 212 28.24 -26.51 -28.52
N ALA A 213 27.96 -26.69 -27.24
CA ALA A 213 28.94 -27.09 -26.26
C ALA A 213 28.42 -28.25 -25.42
N ALA A 214 29.30 -29.25 -25.35
CA ALA A 214 29.15 -30.60 -24.89
C ALA A 214 28.70 -30.78 -23.43
N HIS A 215 28.09 -31.93 -23.17
CA HIS A 215 27.70 -32.50 -21.88
C HIS A 215 28.86 -32.57 -20.86
N SER A 216 28.58 -32.18 -19.63
CA SER A 216 29.28 -32.67 -18.46
C SER A 216 28.28 -32.92 -17.30
N SER A 217 28.53 -34.06 -16.69
CA SER A 217 27.84 -34.83 -15.67
C SER A 217 27.17 -34.10 -14.52
N VAL A 218 26.03 -34.65 -14.17
CA VAL A 218 25.10 -34.40 -13.06
C VAL A 218 25.80 -34.33 -11.70
N LYS A 219 25.67 -33.18 -11.00
CA LYS A 219 25.68 -33.07 -9.55
C LYS A 219 24.34 -32.52 -9.09
N GLU A 220 23.84 -33.00 -7.96
CA GLU A 220 22.59 -32.60 -7.33
C GLU A 220 22.39 -31.09 -7.44
N LYS A 221 21.26 -30.67 -8.08
CA LYS A 221 20.90 -29.27 -8.29
C LYS A 221 20.46 -28.65 -6.97
N GLU A 222 21.34 -27.89 -6.32
CA GLU A 222 20.92 -26.88 -5.36
C GLU A 222 19.95 -25.91 -6.05
N LEU A 223 18.78 -25.69 -5.44
CA LEU A 223 17.76 -24.77 -5.96
C LEU A 223 18.34 -23.36 -6.04
N PRO A 224 18.31 -22.70 -7.21
CA PRO A 224 18.81 -21.35 -7.34
C PRO A 224 17.98 -20.40 -6.45
N LEU A 225 18.66 -19.40 -5.83
CA LEU A 225 18.00 -18.35 -5.05
C LEU A 225 16.91 -17.65 -5.88
N PRO A 226 15.75 -17.33 -5.29
CA PRO A 226 14.73 -16.58 -6.00
C PRO A 226 15.24 -15.19 -6.39
N HIS A 227 14.92 -14.75 -7.60
CA HIS A 227 15.27 -13.43 -8.10
C HIS A 227 14.22 -12.40 -7.66
N LEU A 228 14.65 -11.14 -7.53
CA LEU A 228 13.82 -10.01 -7.16
C LEU A 228 13.86 -8.97 -8.27
N PHE A 229 12.66 -8.51 -8.67
CA PHE A 229 12.45 -7.35 -9.52
C PHE A 229 11.46 -6.41 -8.86
N THR A 230 11.64 -5.09 -9.04
CA THR A 230 10.78 -4.09 -8.42
C THR A 230 10.59 -2.88 -9.35
N ILE A 231 9.43 -2.24 -9.24
CA ILE A 231 9.15 -0.93 -9.83
C ILE A 231 8.93 0.07 -8.70
N PRO A 232 9.34 1.34 -8.83
CA PRO A 232 9.16 2.29 -7.74
C PRO A 232 7.71 2.78 -7.65
N GLY A 233 7.24 2.99 -6.41
CA GLY A 233 6.04 3.75 -6.13
C GLY A 233 6.36 5.23 -5.84
N ASN A 234 5.34 6.02 -5.48
CA ASN A 234 5.54 7.44 -5.21
C ASN A 234 6.39 7.70 -3.95
N HIS A 235 6.32 6.81 -2.95
CA HIS A 235 7.17 6.92 -1.77
C HIS A 235 8.65 6.69 -2.08
N ASP A 236 8.98 5.81 -3.01
CA ASP A 236 10.36 5.57 -3.47
C ASP A 236 10.92 6.78 -4.27
N TRP A 237 10.03 7.58 -4.87
CA TRP A 237 10.39 8.76 -5.64
C TRP A 237 10.72 9.99 -4.79
N TYR A 238 10.39 10.03 -3.50
CA TYR A 238 10.59 11.24 -2.68
C TYR A 238 12.05 11.69 -2.55
N ASP A 239 13.03 10.84 -2.83
CA ASP A 239 14.46 11.19 -2.91
C ASP A 239 15.01 11.20 -4.34
N GLY A 240 14.15 11.24 -5.35
CA GLY A 240 14.52 11.15 -6.77
C GLY A 240 15.11 9.80 -7.12
N LEU A 241 14.57 8.71 -6.58
CA LEU A 241 14.99 7.30 -6.77
C LEU A 241 16.40 6.98 -6.30
N THR A 242 17.09 7.86 -5.57
CA THR A 242 18.49 7.64 -5.21
C THR A 242 18.68 6.37 -4.38
N SER A 243 17.87 6.16 -3.36
CA SER A 243 17.96 4.98 -2.48
C SER A 243 17.44 3.73 -3.16
N PHE A 244 16.35 3.83 -3.91
CA PHE A 244 15.80 2.75 -4.72
C PHE A 244 16.86 2.19 -5.68
N LEU A 245 17.49 3.04 -6.49
CA LEU A 245 18.48 2.64 -7.48
C LEU A 245 19.71 1.98 -6.84
N ARG A 246 20.13 2.49 -5.69
CA ARG A 246 21.25 1.90 -4.93
C ARG A 246 20.92 0.51 -4.40
N LEU A 247 19.69 0.30 -3.93
CA LEU A 247 19.29 -0.96 -3.31
C LEU A 247 18.93 -2.02 -4.37
N PHE A 248 18.14 -1.66 -5.36
CA PHE A 248 17.54 -2.65 -6.26
C PHE A 248 18.28 -2.80 -7.61
N CYS A 249 19.03 -1.78 -8.03
CA CYS A 249 19.65 -1.76 -9.37
C CYS A 249 21.16 -2.02 -9.38
N GLN A 250 21.73 -2.54 -8.29
CA GLN A 250 23.17 -2.79 -8.17
C GLN A 250 23.51 -4.25 -7.78
N GLY A 251 22.58 -5.18 -7.99
CA GLY A 251 22.83 -6.61 -7.78
C GLY A 251 22.96 -7.00 -6.30
N HIS A 252 22.24 -6.32 -5.39
CA HIS A 252 22.24 -6.64 -3.97
C HIS A 252 21.35 -7.84 -3.64
N LYS A 253 21.57 -8.44 -2.47
CA LYS A 253 20.67 -9.43 -1.87
C LYS A 253 19.81 -8.77 -0.80
N ILE A 254 18.53 -9.11 -0.78
CA ILE A 254 17.58 -8.77 0.28
C ILE A 254 17.14 -10.10 0.89
N GLY A 255 17.78 -10.49 1.99
CA GLY A 255 17.66 -11.86 2.48
C GLY A 255 18.09 -12.87 1.41
N GLY A 256 17.26 -13.89 1.20
CA GLY A 256 17.48 -14.92 0.17
C GLY A 256 17.09 -14.51 -1.25
N TRP A 257 16.57 -13.30 -1.46
CA TRP A 257 16.23 -12.80 -2.79
C TRP A 257 17.37 -12.00 -3.42
N GLN A 258 17.68 -12.27 -4.68
CA GLN A 258 18.73 -11.61 -5.44
C GLN A 258 18.14 -10.57 -6.39
N THR A 259 18.47 -9.28 -6.22
CA THR A 259 18.10 -8.23 -7.19
C THR A 259 18.85 -8.41 -8.50
N ARG A 260 18.16 -8.26 -9.63
CA ARG A 260 18.74 -8.52 -10.96
C ARG A 260 18.68 -7.33 -11.89
N GLN A 261 17.71 -6.44 -11.71
CA GLN A 261 17.53 -5.27 -12.57
C GLN A 261 18.65 -4.24 -12.38
N ASN A 262 18.83 -3.43 -13.40
CA ASN A 262 19.82 -2.36 -13.42
C ASN A 262 19.18 -0.97 -13.64
N ARG A 263 17.85 -0.91 -13.74
CA ARG A 263 17.06 0.32 -13.90
C ARG A 263 15.70 0.16 -13.21
N SER A 264 14.92 1.25 -13.10
CA SER A 264 13.63 1.27 -12.39
C SER A 264 12.49 0.55 -13.11
N TYR A 265 12.72 0.08 -14.33
CA TYR A 265 11.78 -0.69 -15.15
C TYR A 265 12.45 -1.93 -15.74
N PHE A 266 11.68 -2.94 -16.13
CA PHE A 266 12.23 -4.21 -16.60
C PHE A 266 11.24 -4.97 -17.50
N ALA A 267 11.77 -5.88 -18.33
CA ALA A 267 11.00 -6.84 -19.09
C ALA A 267 11.52 -8.26 -18.85
N LEU A 268 10.62 -9.17 -18.52
CA LEU A 268 10.91 -10.59 -18.31
C LEU A 268 10.23 -11.40 -19.40
N LYS A 269 11.01 -12.23 -20.11
CA LYS A 269 10.47 -13.24 -21.00
C LYS A 269 10.27 -14.53 -20.22
N LEU A 270 9.05 -15.00 -20.12
CA LEU A 270 8.64 -16.16 -19.34
C LEU A 270 8.36 -17.37 -20.25
N PRO A 271 8.22 -18.60 -19.67
CA PRO A 271 7.85 -19.77 -20.46
C PRO A 271 6.52 -19.60 -21.20
N HIS A 272 6.30 -20.39 -22.26
CA HIS A 272 5.05 -20.47 -23.02
C HIS A 272 4.60 -19.14 -23.66
N ASN A 273 5.56 -18.30 -24.11
CA ASN A 273 5.29 -17.01 -24.76
C ASN A 273 4.54 -16.02 -23.84
N TRP A 274 4.83 -16.08 -22.55
CA TRP A 274 4.43 -15.06 -21.58
C TRP A 274 5.54 -14.01 -21.43
N TRP A 275 5.12 -12.77 -21.22
CA TRP A 275 5.97 -11.64 -20.87
C TRP A 275 5.44 -10.99 -19.60
N LEU A 276 6.34 -10.53 -18.75
CA LEU A 276 6.01 -9.68 -17.61
C LEU A 276 6.84 -8.41 -17.71
N TRP A 277 6.16 -7.28 -17.83
CA TRP A 277 6.76 -5.97 -17.93
C TRP A 277 6.45 -5.15 -16.69
N GLY A 278 7.48 -4.54 -16.06
CA GLY A 278 7.35 -3.58 -14.98
C GLY A 278 7.71 -2.19 -15.49
N ILE A 279 6.79 -1.23 -15.37
CA ILE A 279 6.95 0.13 -15.85
C ILE A 279 7.07 1.11 -14.68
N ASP A 280 7.91 2.15 -14.86
CA ASP A 280 8.06 3.25 -13.93
C ASP A 280 7.30 4.48 -14.45
N ILE A 281 6.07 4.67 -13.95
CA ILE A 281 5.19 5.79 -14.26
C ILE A 281 4.67 6.38 -12.96
N GLN A 282 5.12 7.59 -12.60
CA GLN A 282 4.79 8.25 -11.36
C GLN A 282 4.51 9.76 -11.56
N PHE A 283 3.77 10.35 -10.62
CA PHE A 283 3.46 11.80 -10.55
C PHE A 283 2.79 12.35 -11.81
N ASP A 284 1.85 11.57 -12.39
CA ASP A 284 1.12 11.92 -13.64
C ASP A 284 2.07 12.20 -14.83
N SER A 285 3.33 11.74 -14.73
CA SER A 285 4.30 11.84 -15.80
C SER A 285 4.05 10.80 -16.88
N ASP A 286 4.46 11.10 -18.11
CA ASP A 286 4.51 10.09 -19.18
C ASP A 286 5.69 9.12 -18.94
N LEU A 287 5.66 7.95 -19.59
CA LEU A 287 6.86 7.16 -19.70
C LEU A 287 7.92 7.97 -20.45
N ASP A 288 9.10 8.10 -19.87
CA ASP A 288 10.21 8.79 -20.50
C ASP A 288 10.65 8.10 -21.80
N LYS A 289 11.26 8.85 -22.69
CA LYS A 289 11.66 8.35 -24.00
C LYS A 289 12.54 7.09 -23.92
N PRO A 290 13.58 6.99 -23.08
CA PRO A 290 14.38 5.78 -22.94
C PRO A 290 13.59 4.54 -22.56
N GLN A 291 12.60 4.69 -21.69
CA GLN A 291 11.73 3.58 -21.28
C GLN A 291 10.81 3.14 -22.43
N ARG A 292 10.22 4.09 -23.16
CA ARG A 292 9.43 3.80 -24.36
C ARG A 292 10.25 3.10 -25.43
N ASP A 293 11.45 3.61 -25.74
CA ASP A 293 12.37 3.03 -26.72
C ASP A 293 12.74 1.58 -26.32
N PHE A 294 13.02 1.35 -25.02
CA PHE A 294 13.34 0.02 -24.50
C PHE A 294 12.21 -0.99 -24.72
N PHE A 295 10.96 -0.64 -24.36
CA PHE A 295 9.83 -1.55 -24.54
C PHE A 295 9.43 -1.71 -26.00
N SER A 296 9.54 -0.65 -26.83
CA SER A 296 9.29 -0.73 -28.28
C SER A 296 10.29 -1.66 -28.95
N GLU A 297 11.57 -1.57 -28.61
CA GLU A 297 12.61 -2.45 -29.16
C GLU A 297 12.35 -3.92 -28.82
N ILE A 298 11.94 -4.23 -27.57
CA ILE A 298 11.58 -5.58 -27.15
C ILE A 298 10.35 -6.06 -27.91
N ALA A 299 9.30 -5.22 -28.00
CA ALA A 299 8.07 -5.56 -28.68
C ALA A 299 8.31 -5.90 -30.15
N GLU A 300 9.07 -5.06 -30.85
CA GLU A 300 9.33 -5.23 -32.30
C GLU A 300 10.31 -6.37 -32.62
N LYS A 301 11.37 -6.54 -31.78
CA LYS A 301 12.45 -7.47 -32.13
C LYS A 301 12.30 -8.86 -31.50
N GLN A 302 11.58 -8.98 -30.37
CA GLN A 302 11.59 -10.21 -29.58
C GLN A 302 10.21 -10.81 -29.33
N MET A 303 9.13 -10.01 -29.38
CA MET A 303 7.78 -10.53 -29.24
C MET A 303 7.24 -11.07 -30.56
N LYS A 304 6.30 -12.00 -30.44
CA LYS A 304 5.54 -12.54 -31.55
C LYS A 304 4.07 -12.19 -31.39
N LYS A 305 3.37 -11.98 -32.49
CA LYS A 305 1.93 -11.75 -32.46
C LYS A 305 1.24 -12.89 -31.69
N GLY A 306 0.45 -12.52 -30.67
CA GLY A 306 -0.21 -13.48 -29.77
C GLY A 306 0.57 -13.82 -28.49
N ASP A 307 1.79 -13.29 -28.28
CA ASP A 307 2.48 -13.35 -27.00
C ASP A 307 1.64 -12.67 -25.92
N LYS A 308 1.61 -13.25 -24.74
CA LYS A 308 0.76 -12.82 -23.62
C LYS A 308 1.55 -11.92 -22.68
N VAL A 309 0.96 -10.78 -22.30
CA VAL A 309 1.62 -9.78 -21.47
C VAL A 309 0.93 -9.64 -20.12
N ILE A 310 1.73 -9.71 -19.06
CA ILE A 310 1.41 -9.26 -17.69
C ILE A 310 2.10 -7.91 -17.54
N LEU A 311 1.33 -6.85 -17.27
CA LEU A 311 1.84 -5.51 -17.07
C LEU A 311 1.79 -5.16 -15.59
N CYS A 312 2.93 -4.75 -15.01
CA CYS A 312 3.01 -4.23 -13.65
C CYS A 312 3.20 -2.71 -13.68
N THR A 313 2.32 -1.99 -12.99
CA THR A 313 2.39 -0.53 -12.76
C THR A 313 2.18 -0.26 -11.28
N ALA A 314 2.84 0.74 -10.72
CA ALA A 314 2.72 1.01 -9.29
C ALA A 314 1.31 1.47 -8.90
N LYS A 315 0.67 2.30 -9.74
CA LYS A 315 -0.63 2.94 -9.44
C LYS A 315 -1.76 2.37 -10.30
N PRO A 316 -2.96 2.05 -9.72
CA PRO A 316 -4.12 1.61 -10.49
C PRO A 316 -4.86 2.80 -11.09
N GLU A 317 -4.31 3.42 -12.12
CA GLU A 317 -4.85 4.65 -12.74
C GLU A 317 -6.29 4.50 -13.21
N TRP A 318 -6.69 3.31 -13.67
CA TRP A 318 -8.07 3.00 -14.06
C TRP A 318 -9.08 3.17 -12.92
N VAL A 319 -8.66 2.97 -11.65
CA VAL A 319 -9.52 3.22 -10.48
C VAL A 319 -9.58 4.72 -10.19
N PHE A 320 -8.44 5.40 -10.20
CA PHE A 320 -8.38 6.84 -9.92
C PHE A 320 -9.18 7.65 -10.92
N CYS A 321 -9.07 7.36 -12.22
CA CYS A 321 -9.87 8.00 -13.26
C CYS A 321 -11.37 7.83 -13.04
N ALA A 322 -11.80 6.64 -12.68
CA ALA A 322 -13.20 6.37 -12.40
C ALA A 322 -13.71 7.11 -11.13
N LEU A 323 -12.85 7.31 -10.14
CA LEU A 323 -13.19 8.02 -8.90
C LEU A 323 -13.19 9.54 -9.09
N THR A 324 -12.19 10.10 -9.78
CA THR A 324 -12.06 11.54 -10.03
C THR A 324 -12.91 12.04 -11.18
N LYS A 325 -13.36 11.12 -12.06
CA LYS A 325 -14.03 11.43 -13.34
C LYS A 325 -13.16 12.26 -14.28
N ASP A 326 -11.86 12.18 -14.11
CA ASP A 326 -10.88 12.79 -14.99
C ASP A 326 -10.42 11.76 -16.02
N SER A 327 -10.81 11.92 -17.27
CA SER A 327 -10.47 11.00 -18.35
C SER A 327 -8.99 11.03 -18.70
N LYS A 328 -8.27 12.09 -18.37
CA LYS A 328 -6.86 12.26 -18.79
C LYS A 328 -5.86 11.50 -17.91
N CYS A 329 -6.22 11.18 -16.68
CA CYS A 329 -5.28 10.53 -15.75
C CYS A 329 -4.85 9.11 -16.18
N TYR A 330 -5.53 8.50 -17.15
CA TYR A 330 -5.21 7.17 -17.68
C TYR A 330 -4.59 7.22 -19.09
N ASP A 331 -4.53 8.39 -19.72
CA ASP A 331 -4.16 8.53 -21.14
C ASP A 331 -2.73 8.01 -21.43
N ASN A 332 -1.77 8.27 -20.55
CA ASN A 332 -0.39 7.86 -20.73
C ASN A 332 -0.21 6.34 -20.70
N LEU A 333 -0.85 5.67 -19.74
CA LEU A 333 -0.83 4.21 -19.66
C LEU A 333 -1.57 3.56 -20.83
N VAL A 334 -2.75 4.10 -21.20
CA VAL A 334 -3.51 3.64 -22.38
C VAL A 334 -2.71 3.79 -23.65
N ARG A 335 -1.99 4.90 -23.81
CA ARG A 335 -1.12 5.12 -24.98
C ARG A 335 -0.05 4.04 -25.04
N PHE A 336 0.63 3.76 -23.94
CA PHE A 336 1.61 2.69 -23.86
C PHE A 336 1.01 1.31 -24.18
N GLU A 337 -0.13 0.98 -23.59
CA GLU A 337 -0.85 -0.26 -23.88
C GLU A 337 -1.18 -0.38 -25.38
N LYS A 338 -1.72 0.68 -26.01
CA LYS A 338 -2.18 0.68 -27.41
C LYS A 338 -1.05 0.75 -28.44
N GLU A 339 -0.02 1.56 -28.19
CA GLU A 339 1.04 1.81 -29.17
C GLU A 339 2.14 0.75 -29.13
N ILE A 340 2.41 0.16 -27.96
CA ILE A 340 3.56 -0.73 -27.79
C ILE A 340 3.13 -2.19 -27.56
N ILE A 341 2.19 -2.44 -26.63
CA ILE A 341 1.80 -3.82 -26.29
C ILE A 341 0.87 -4.42 -27.33
N CYS A 342 -0.25 -3.75 -27.63
CA CYS A 342 -1.33 -4.34 -28.43
C CYS A 342 -0.97 -4.66 -29.87
N PRO A 343 -0.06 -3.95 -30.57
CA PRO A 343 0.36 -4.34 -31.91
C PRO A 343 1.17 -5.65 -31.95
N ASN A 344 1.89 -5.96 -30.88
CA ASN A 344 2.88 -7.02 -30.81
C ASN A 344 2.48 -8.20 -29.90
N GLY A 345 1.51 -7.99 -28.99
CA GLY A 345 1.07 -9.01 -28.04
C GLY A 345 -0.35 -8.79 -27.54
N VAL A 346 -0.76 -9.58 -26.57
CA VAL A 346 -2.09 -9.51 -25.94
C VAL A 346 -1.92 -9.15 -24.46
N LEU A 347 -2.43 -7.99 -24.03
CA LEU A 347 -2.48 -7.63 -22.62
C LEU A 347 -3.55 -8.46 -21.92
N VAL A 348 -3.13 -9.38 -21.07
CA VAL A 348 -4.02 -10.33 -20.39
C VAL A 348 -4.28 -9.94 -18.95
N LEU A 349 -3.24 -9.46 -18.26
CA LEU A 349 -3.28 -9.13 -16.84
C LEU A 349 -2.52 -7.84 -16.58
N THR A 350 -3.15 -6.91 -15.81
CA THR A 350 -2.46 -5.74 -15.27
C THR A 350 -2.45 -5.86 -13.74
N LEU A 351 -1.28 -5.71 -13.13
CA LEU A 351 -1.05 -5.72 -11.67
C LEU A 351 -0.67 -4.33 -11.18
N SER A 352 -1.14 -3.95 -10.00
CA SER A 352 -0.81 -2.65 -9.38
C SER A 352 -0.83 -2.70 -7.85
N GLY A 353 -0.16 -1.72 -7.23
CA GLY A 353 -0.20 -1.38 -5.81
C GLY A 353 -0.96 -0.08 -5.53
N ASP A 354 -0.37 0.81 -4.69
CA ASP A 354 -0.78 2.17 -4.27
C ASP A 354 -2.12 2.24 -3.50
N LEU A 355 -3.05 1.36 -3.78
CA LEU A 355 -4.24 1.17 -2.96
C LEU A 355 -4.04 -0.07 -2.08
N HIS A 356 -3.79 0.15 -0.79
CA HIS A 356 -3.37 -0.85 0.19
C HIS A 356 -4.46 -1.87 0.53
N HIS A 357 -5.02 -2.51 -0.51
CA HIS A 357 -6.06 -3.54 -0.42
C HIS A 357 -6.00 -4.46 -1.64
N TYR A 358 -6.87 -5.47 -1.69
CA TYR A 358 -7.09 -6.26 -2.89
C TYR A 358 -8.35 -5.81 -3.61
N CYS A 359 -8.27 -5.60 -4.94
CA CYS A 359 -9.42 -5.33 -5.78
C CYS A 359 -9.21 -5.88 -7.18
N ARG A 360 -10.16 -6.68 -7.70
CA ARG A 360 -10.09 -7.26 -9.04
C ARG A 360 -11.26 -6.80 -9.92
N TYR A 361 -10.89 -6.44 -11.13
CA TYR A 361 -11.80 -6.12 -12.21
C TYR A 361 -11.55 -7.05 -13.40
N GLU A 362 -12.60 -7.46 -14.08
CA GLU A 362 -12.53 -8.33 -15.26
C GLU A 362 -13.48 -7.88 -16.34
N THR A 363 -13.13 -8.17 -17.62
CA THR A 363 -14.03 -8.03 -18.75
C THR A 363 -15.13 -9.09 -18.71
N ASP A 364 -16.25 -8.86 -19.41
CA ASP A 364 -17.37 -9.80 -19.43
C ASP A 364 -16.99 -11.21 -19.89
N LYS A 365 -15.99 -11.33 -20.78
CA LYS A 365 -15.45 -12.62 -21.25
C LYS A 365 -14.38 -13.19 -20.29
N GLY A 366 -13.87 -12.38 -19.36
CA GLY A 366 -12.79 -12.75 -18.43
C GLY A 366 -11.41 -12.89 -19.08
N THR A 367 -11.24 -12.37 -20.31
CA THR A 367 -9.99 -12.46 -21.09
C THR A 367 -8.95 -11.41 -20.67
N GLN A 368 -9.39 -10.35 -20.02
CA GLN A 368 -8.51 -9.31 -19.47
C GLN A 368 -8.87 -9.05 -18.00
N GLN A 369 -7.85 -8.98 -17.18
CA GLN A 369 -7.97 -8.78 -15.74
C GLN A 369 -7.12 -7.58 -15.30
N LYS A 370 -7.66 -6.78 -14.37
CA LYS A 370 -6.91 -5.72 -13.69
C LYS A 370 -6.99 -5.97 -12.18
N ILE A 371 -5.85 -6.23 -11.54
CA ILE A 371 -5.76 -6.59 -10.12
C ILE A 371 -4.91 -5.55 -9.40
N THR A 372 -5.49 -4.93 -8.37
CA THR A 372 -4.75 -4.18 -7.37
C THR A 372 -4.50 -5.10 -6.18
N ALA A 373 -3.24 -5.26 -5.77
CA ALA A 373 -2.81 -6.11 -4.67
C ALA A 373 -1.74 -5.40 -3.82
N GLY A 374 -2.12 -4.25 -3.24
CA GLY A 374 -1.28 -3.37 -2.46
C GLY A 374 -1.27 -3.66 -0.96
N GLY A 375 -1.51 -4.90 -0.56
CA GLY A 375 -1.59 -5.28 0.85
C GLY A 375 -0.29 -5.85 1.43
N GLY A 376 0.88 -5.41 0.99
CA GLY A 376 2.17 -6.00 1.37
C GLY A 376 2.67 -5.68 2.77
N GLY A 377 2.25 -4.56 3.35
CA GLY A 377 2.76 -4.13 4.67
C GLY A 377 2.19 -2.82 5.14
N ALA A 378 1.85 -1.89 4.24
CA ALA A 378 1.32 -0.57 4.55
C ALA A 378 -0.08 -0.61 5.19
N PHE A 379 -0.50 0.48 5.85
CA PHE A 379 -1.82 0.55 6.48
C PHE A 379 -2.95 0.31 5.47
N LEU A 380 -4.06 -0.24 5.93
CA LEU A 380 -5.19 -0.59 5.06
C LEU A 380 -5.84 0.64 4.43
N HIS A 381 -6.14 0.60 3.13
CA HIS A 381 -7.02 1.55 2.45
C HIS A 381 -8.47 1.03 2.33
N ALA A 382 -9.41 1.98 2.17
CA ALA A 382 -10.83 1.67 2.03
C ALA A 382 -11.14 0.92 0.74
N THR A 383 -12.00 -0.10 0.81
CA THR A 383 -12.52 -0.82 -0.37
C THR A 383 -13.95 -0.41 -0.76
N HIS A 384 -14.69 0.26 0.13
CA HIS A 384 -16.11 0.49 -0.05
C HIS A 384 -16.46 1.63 -1.03
N ASN A 385 -15.46 2.39 -1.51
CA ASN A 385 -15.59 3.38 -2.57
C ASN A 385 -15.26 2.84 -3.96
N MET A 386 -14.73 1.62 -4.06
CA MET A 386 -14.32 1.05 -5.34
C MET A 386 -15.47 1.02 -6.34
N PRO A 387 -15.29 1.53 -7.59
CA PRO A 387 -16.32 1.54 -8.63
C PRO A 387 -16.84 0.13 -8.92
N LYS A 388 -18.14 0.00 -9.22
CA LYS A 388 -18.72 -1.29 -9.64
C LYS A 388 -18.30 -1.69 -11.04
N LYS A 389 -18.15 -0.69 -11.93
CA LYS A 389 -17.76 -0.86 -13.32
C LYS A 389 -16.76 0.22 -13.72
N LEU A 390 -15.83 -0.14 -14.58
CA LEU A 390 -14.90 0.77 -15.23
C LEU A 390 -15.17 0.72 -16.73
N LEU A 391 -15.14 1.87 -17.39
CA LEU A 391 -15.28 1.98 -18.84
C LEU A 391 -13.96 2.50 -19.39
N LEU A 392 -13.14 1.58 -19.90
CA LEU A 392 -11.78 1.82 -20.36
C LEU A 392 -11.67 1.62 -21.85
N ASP A 393 -10.63 2.17 -22.45
CA ASP A 393 -10.35 1.98 -23.85
C ASP A 393 -9.92 0.54 -24.14
N ALA A 394 -10.39 0.01 -25.26
CA ALA A 394 -10.07 -1.35 -25.67
C ALA A 394 -8.60 -1.48 -26.12
N CYS A 395 -7.94 -2.55 -25.66
CA CYS A 395 -6.64 -3.00 -26.13
C CYS A 395 -6.76 -4.43 -26.62
N GLY A 396 -6.55 -4.69 -27.94
CA GLY A 396 -6.57 -6.03 -28.51
C GLY A 396 -7.78 -6.38 -29.39
N GLU A 397 -7.82 -7.63 -29.89
CA GLU A 397 -8.70 -8.13 -30.96
C GLU A 397 -10.22 -8.16 -30.68
N GLU A 398 -10.70 -7.77 -29.51
CA GLU A 398 -12.14 -7.57 -29.29
C GLU A 398 -12.74 -6.49 -30.24
N ASN A 399 -11.88 -5.83 -31.03
CA ASN A 399 -12.25 -4.83 -32.03
C ASN A 399 -12.66 -5.40 -33.42
N ALA A 400 -12.48 -6.71 -33.67
CA ALA A 400 -12.55 -7.26 -35.03
C ALA A 400 -13.96 -7.70 -35.48
N SER A 401 -15.00 -7.66 -34.65
CA SER A 401 -16.29 -8.30 -34.97
C SER A 401 -17.43 -7.39 -35.46
N GLU A 402 -17.20 -6.09 -35.62
CA GLU A 402 -18.18 -5.24 -36.34
C GLU A 402 -17.49 -4.41 -37.42
N LYS A 403 -17.56 -4.86 -38.68
CA LYS A 403 -17.28 -3.99 -39.81
C LYS A 403 -18.29 -2.84 -39.79
N PRO A 404 -17.85 -1.59 -39.77
CA PRO A 404 -18.78 -0.49 -40.00
C PRO A 404 -19.31 -0.61 -41.41
N ALA A 405 -20.62 -0.52 -41.58
CA ALA A 405 -21.24 -0.33 -42.90
C ALA A 405 -20.57 0.85 -43.58
N LEU A 406 -20.16 0.66 -44.84
CA LEU A 406 -19.60 1.71 -45.68
C LEU A 406 -20.64 2.85 -45.78
N ASP A 407 -20.40 3.95 -45.09
CA ASP A 407 -20.83 5.27 -45.52
C ASP A 407 -19.63 6.22 -45.39
N ALA A 408 -19.10 6.55 -46.56
CA ALA A 408 -17.92 7.39 -46.72
C ALA A 408 -18.34 8.87 -46.62
N SER A 409 -18.44 9.42 -45.42
CA SER A 409 -18.38 10.87 -45.19
C SER A 409 -18.41 11.20 -43.69
N ALA A 410 -17.34 10.90 -42.96
CA ALA A 410 -17.02 11.55 -41.70
C ALA A 410 -15.58 11.20 -41.29
N GLU A 411 -14.63 11.91 -41.87
CA GLU A 411 -13.30 12.08 -41.27
C GLU A 411 -13.49 12.78 -39.91
N GLU A 412 -12.72 12.32 -38.90
CA GLU A 412 -12.54 12.93 -37.59
C GLU A 412 -13.46 12.52 -36.40
N ASN A 413 -14.01 11.31 -36.35
CA ASN A 413 -14.41 10.76 -35.05
C ASN A 413 -14.32 9.21 -35.12
N ALA A 414 -13.13 8.67 -35.02
CA ALA A 414 -12.95 7.26 -34.66
C ALA A 414 -13.49 7.11 -33.22
N VAL A 415 -14.74 6.67 -33.09
CA VAL A 415 -15.34 6.32 -31.78
C VAL A 415 -14.47 5.25 -31.16
N GLN A 416 -13.62 5.64 -30.22
CA GLN A 416 -12.77 4.72 -29.47
C GLN A 416 -13.68 3.71 -28.78
N LYS A 417 -13.58 2.44 -29.19
CA LYS A 417 -14.39 1.36 -28.60
C LYS A 417 -13.95 1.16 -27.16
N LYS A 418 -14.89 1.38 -26.23
CA LYS A 418 -14.66 1.21 -24.79
C LYS A 418 -15.09 -0.17 -24.34
N VAL A 419 -14.29 -0.78 -23.46
CA VAL A 419 -14.56 -2.07 -22.83
C VAL A 419 -14.97 -1.87 -21.39
N THR A 420 -15.99 -2.60 -20.96
CA THR A 420 -16.48 -2.58 -19.59
C THR A 420 -15.75 -3.63 -18.76
N TYR A 421 -15.13 -3.18 -17.66
CA TYR A 421 -14.61 -4.06 -16.63
C TYR A 421 -15.54 -4.03 -15.45
N SER A 422 -15.99 -5.18 -15.00
CA SER A 422 -16.84 -5.35 -13.83
C SER A 422 -15.99 -5.73 -12.62
N ARG A 423 -16.26 -5.08 -11.45
CA ARG A 423 -15.58 -5.43 -10.21
C ARG A 423 -16.02 -6.81 -9.75
N ALA A 424 -15.09 -7.77 -9.71
CA ALA A 424 -15.35 -9.15 -9.33
C ALA A 424 -15.20 -9.37 -7.82
N LYS A 425 -14.09 -8.88 -7.22
CA LYS A 425 -13.79 -9.10 -5.80
C LYS A 425 -13.08 -7.90 -5.16
N VAL A 426 -13.25 -7.74 -3.85
CA VAL A 426 -12.47 -6.83 -2.99
C VAL A 426 -12.14 -7.50 -1.65
N PHE A 427 -11.01 -7.14 -1.06
CA PHE A 427 -10.63 -7.57 0.29
C PHE A 427 -9.94 -6.42 1.03
N PRO A 428 -10.42 -6.06 2.26
CA PRO A 428 -11.59 -6.60 2.94
C PRO A 428 -12.90 -6.32 2.20
N GLU A 429 -13.94 -7.09 2.53
CA GLU A 429 -15.29 -6.85 1.98
C GLU A 429 -15.78 -5.43 2.28
N MET A 430 -16.56 -4.87 1.38
CA MET A 430 -17.07 -3.48 1.48
C MET A 430 -17.80 -3.20 2.80
N LYS A 431 -18.56 -4.18 3.33
CA LYS A 431 -19.26 -4.06 4.61
C LYS A 431 -18.26 -3.93 5.77
N THR A 432 -17.22 -4.74 5.75
CA THR A 432 -16.11 -4.69 6.72
C THR A 432 -15.38 -3.35 6.62
N SER A 433 -15.02 -2.91 5.42
CA SER A 433 -14.36 -1.61 5.19
C SER A 433 -15.18 -0.43 5.73
N LYS A 434 -16.50 -0.40 5.50
CA LYS A 434 -17.39 0.64 6.07
C LYS A 434 -17.36 0.63 7.61
N ARG A 435 -17.37 -0.56 8.23
CA ARG A 435 -17.30 -0.68 9.68
C ARG A 435 -15.95 -0.19 10.23
N LEU A 436 -14.87 -0.52 9.55
CA LEU A 436 -13.52 -0.07 9.93
C LEU A 436 -13.39 1.45 9.85
N ALA A 437 -14.02 2.10 8.88
CA ALA A 437 -14.00 3.57 8.77
C ALA A 437 -14.54 4.27 10.03
N LEU A 438 -15.48 3.66 10.76
CA LEU A 438 -15.99 4.19 12.03
C LEU A 438 -14.91 4.27 13.11
N GLY A 439 -13.83 3.53 12.97
CA GLY A 439 -12.69 3.59 13.90
C GLY A 439 -11.99 4.95 13.94
N ALA A 440 -12.24 5.86 12.98
CA ALA A 440 -11.76 7.23 13.00
C ALA A 440 -12.34 8.06 14.18
N PHE A 441 -13.48 7.66 14.76
CA PHE A 441 -13.96 8.24 16.03
C PHE A 441 -12.96 8.07 17.20
N LEU A 442 -12.09 7.06 17.11
CA LEU A 442 -11.08 6.81 18.13
C LEU A 442 -9.78 7.61 17.90
N LEU A 443 -9.78 8.55 16.97
CA LEU A 443 -8.60 9.37 16.63
C LEU A 443 -7.95 10.00 17.86
N PRO A 444 -8.66 10.68 18.79
CA PRO A 444 -8.01 11.30 19.94
C PRO A 444 -7.31 10.29 20.86
N LEU A 445 -7.80 9.06 20.92
CA LEU A 445 -7.21 8.00 21.76
C LEU A 445 -6.03 7.32 21.08
N LYS A 446 -6.12 7.09 19.78
CA LYS A 446 -5.06 6.43 18.99
C LYS A 446 -3.90 7.36 18.67
N ASN A 447 -4.18 8.66 18.49
CA ASN A 447 -3.22 9.68 18.06
C ASN A 447 -3.13 10.79 19.11
N TRP A 448 -2.72 10.45 20.34
CA TRP A 448 -2.64 11.40 21.46
C TRP A 448 -1.72 12.59 21.18
N LYS A 449 -0.65 12.41 20.37
CA LYS A 449 0.26 13.49 19.95
C LYS A 449 -0.47 14.50 19.07
N PHE A 450 -1.34 14.02 18.16
CA PHE A 450 -2.21 14.88 17.38
C PHE A 450 -3.23 15.60 18.26
N ALA A 451 -3.85 14.90 19.20
CA ALA A 451 -4.79 15.51 20.14
C ALA A 451 -4.12 16.60 20.97
N LEU A 452 -2.90 16.36 21.48
CA LEU A 452 -2.12 17.37 22.17
C LEU A 452 -1.82 18.59 21.30
N PHE A 453 -1.41 18.38 20.05
CA PHE A 453 -1.16 19.45 19.09
C PHE A 453 -2.42 20.30 18.84
N VAL A 454 -3.56 19.66 18.60
CA VAL A 454 -4.86 20.35 18.44
C VAL A 454 -5.20 21.13 19.71
N GLY A 455 -4.96 20.57 20.90
CA GLY A 455 -5.19 21.23 22.19
C GLY A 455 -4.34 22.48 22.38
N LEU A 456 -3.06 22.41 22.03
CA LEU A 456 -2.18 23.59 22.04
C LEU A 456 -2.66 24.67 21.07
N PHE A 457 -3.16 24.26 19.91
CA PHE A 457 -3.72 25.18 18.92
C PHE A 457 -5.03 25.83 19.42
N TYR A 458 -5.89 25.05 20.08
CA TYR A 458 -7.11 25.54 20.73
C TYR A 458 -6.81 26.51 21.85
N GLN A 459 -5.79 26.20 22.67
CA GLN A 459 -5.34 27.08 23.75
C GLN A 459 -4.80 28.41 23.21
N LEU A 460 -3.98 28.35 22.16
CA LEU A 460 -3.44 29.58 21.51
C LEU A 460 -4.58 30.43 20.94
N TYR A 461 -5.54 29.81 20.28
CA TYR A 461 -6.69 30.51 19.72
C TYR A 461 -7.56 31.12 20.82
N ALA A 462 -7.80 30.40 21.92
CA ALA A 462 -8.52 30.91 23.08
C ALA A 462 -7.80 32.15 23.69
N TRP A 463 -6.48 32.06 23.79
CA TRP A 463 -5.68 33.22 24.25
C TRP A 463 -5.87 34.43 23.35
N ILE A 464 -5.78 34.28 22.02
CA ILE A 464 -5.94 35.36 21.06
C ILE A 464 -7.36 35.98 21.15
N LEU A 465 -8.41 35.14 21.22
CA LEU A 465 -9.79 35.60 21.36
C LEU A 465 -10.03 36.36 22.68
N LEU A 466 -9.51 35.86 23.78
CA LEU A 466 -9.65 36.50 25.09
C LEU A 466 -8.90 37.84 25.14
N GLN A 467 -7.71 37.94 24.51
CA GLN A 467 -6.99 39.22 24.40
C GLN A 467 -7.74 40.22 23.50
N GLY A 468 -8.25 39.79 22.37
CA GLY A 468 -9.07 40.61 21.48
C GLY A 468 -10.30 41.16 22.22
N TYR A 469 -11.00 40.33 22.96
CA TYR A 469 -12.13 40.71 23.79
C TYR A 469 -11.75 41.74 24.86
N ALA A 470 -10.60 41.54 25.59
CA ALA A 470 -10.12 42.48 26.59
C ALA A 470 -9.83 43.86 26.01
N ILE A 471 -9.15 43.92 24.87
CA ILE A 471 -8.79 45.18 24.20
C ILE A 471 -10.07 45.94 23.76
N MET A 472 -11.05 45.23 23.19
CA MET A 472 -12.30 45.84 22.73
C MET A 472 -13.17 46.43 23.85
N ASN A 473 -13.08 45.88 25.07
CA ASN A 473 -13.86 46.35 26.21
C ASN A 473 -13.07 47.33 27.13
N GLY A 474 -11.84 47.72 26.75
CA GLY A 474 -11.01 48.62 27.56
C GLY A 474 -10.44 47.98 28.80
N GLU A 475 -10.47 46.68 28.92
CA GLU A 475 -9.95 45.90 30.03
C GLU A 475 -8.45 45.64 29.88
N LYS A 476 -7.66 45.89 30.92
CA LYS A 476 -6.21 45.80 30.88
C LYS A 476 -5.65 44.40 31.16
N THR A 477 -6.47 43.48 31.65
CA THR A 477 -6.01 42.13 32.00
C THR A 477 -7.04 41.06 31.75
N LEU A 478 -6.57 39.83 31.46
CA LEU A 478 -7.38 38.63 31.33
C LEU A 478 -8.25 38.37 32.59
N MET A 479 -7.75 38.75 33.77
CA MET A 479 -8.46 38.63 35.07
C MET A 479 -9.72 39.48 35.16
N ALA A 480 -9.75 40.66 34.56
CA ALA A 480 -10.92 41.53 34.58
C ALA A 480 -12.08 40.99 33.70
N ILE A 481 -11.76 40.22 32.65
CA ILE A 481 -12.76 39.54 31.81
C ILE A 481 -13.45 38.41 32.57
N ILE A 482 -12.72 37.75 33.42
CA ILE A 482 -13.11 36.55 34.13
C ILE A 482 -14.09 36.86 35.28
N HIS A 483 -14.02 38.03 35.88
CA HIS A 483 -14.95 38.48 36.95
C HIS A 483 -16.31 38.95 36.40
N GLY A 484 -16.48 39.18 35.13
CA GLY A 484 -17.74 39.54 34.52
C GLY A 484 -18.70 38.34 34.40
N LYS A 485 -19.99 38.52 34.70
CA LYS A 485 -21.04 37.52 34.41
C LYS A 485 -21.10 37.26 32.92
N LEU A 486 -20.53 36.13 32.44
CA LEU A 486 -20.66 35.69 31.09
C LEU A 486 -22.06 35.09 30.85
N ALA A 487 -23.03 35.93 30.51
CA ALA A 487 -24.31 35.45 30.00
C ALA A 487 -24.11 34.84 28.61
N VAL A 488 -24.82 33.75 28.28
CA VAL A 488 -24.75 33.06 26.96
C VAL A 488 -24.91 34.03 25.81
N GLU A 489 -25.78 35.02 25.98
CA GLU A 489 -26.02 36.09 24.99
C GLU A 489 -24.78 36.94 24.72
N LEU A 490 -23.96 37.18 25.74
CA LEU A 490 -22.71 37.94 25.60
C LEU A 490 -21.64 37.21 24.83
N VAL A 491 -21.59 35.87 24.92
CA VAL A 491 -20.60 35.04 24.21
C VAL A 491 -20.78 35.16 22.70
N PHE A 492 -22.01 35.01 22.22
CA PHE A 492 -22.23 35.05 20.76
C PHE A 492 -22.07 36.48 20.18
N THR A 493 -22.47 37.51 20.90
CA THR A 493 -22.34 38.90 20.41
C THR A 493 -20.91 39.46 20.56
N LYS A 494 -20.30 39.30 21.74
CA LYS A 494 -18.99 39.92 21.97
C LYS A 494 -17.81 39.07 21.46
N PHE A 495 -17.86 37.74 21.53
CA PHE A 495 -16.88 36.91 20.85
C PHE A 495 -17.05 36.96 19.33
N GLY A 496 -18.27 37.10 18.83
CA GLY A 496 -18.51 37.34 17.40
C GLY A 496 -17.83 38.61 16.90
N LEU A 497 -17.86 39.70 17.69
CA LEU A 497 -17.12 40.92 17.39
C LEU A 497 -15.60 40.74 17.55
N ALA A 498 -15.15 39.99 18.56
CA ALA A 498 -13.72 39.69 18.77
C ALA A 498 -13.12 38.84 17.63
N LEU A 499 -13.91 38.01 16.97
CA LEU A 499 -13.50 37.26 15.77
C LEU A 499 -13.13 38.18 14.60
N LEU A 500 -13.71 39.37 14.55
CA LEU A 500 -13.47 40.37 13.49
C LEU A 500 -12.36 41.38 13.85
N TYR A 501 -11.61 41.14 14.92
CA TYR A 501 -10.62 42.08 15.44
C TYR A 501 -9.18 41.55 15.30
N GLY A 502 -8.41 42.15 14.37
CA GLY A 502 -6.96 41.99 14.27
C GLY A 502 -6.44 40.56 14.29
N PRO A 503 -5.64 40.14 15.29
CA PRO A 503 -5.04 38.80 15.32
C PRO A 503 -6.06 37.66 15.38
N ALA A 504 -7.22 37.87 16.01
CA ALA A 504 -8.27 36.84 16.08
C ALA A 504 -8.94 36.64 14.72
N GLU A 505 -9.13 37.72 13.94
CA GLU A 505 -9.63 37.65 12.56
C GLU A 505 -8.68 36.82 11.69
N VAL A 506 -7.38 37.16 11.70
CA VAL A 506 -6.38 36.45 10.91
C VAL A 506 -6.34 34.96 11.28
N PHE A 507 -6.36 34.64 12.57
CA PHE A 507 -6.30 33.26 13.01
C PHE A 507 -7.56 32.48 12.65
N THR A 508 -8.75 33.11 12.76
CA THR A 508 -10.02 32.54 12.31
C THR A 508 -9.99 32.23 10.83
N LEU A 509 -9.54 33.20 10.02
CA LEU A 509 -9.41 33.03 8.58
C LEU A 509 -8.42 31.91 8.24
N LEU A 510 -7.28 31.83 8.91
CA LEU A 510 -6.31 30.75 8.73
C LEU A 510 -6.93 29.37 9.01
N ILE A 511 -7.72 29.21 10.07
CA ILE A 511 -8.41 27.94 10.38
C ILE A 511 -9.42 27.64 9.27
N VAL A 512 -10.32 28.57 8.99
CA VAL A 512 -11.44 28.36 8.06
C VAL A 512 -10.94 28.15 6.63
N PHE A 513 -10.06 28.99 6.12
CA PHE A 513 -9.52 28.87 4.76
C PHE A 513 -8.50 27.74 4.64
N GLY A 514 -7.69 27.48 5.69
CA GLY A 514 -6.79 26.34 5.71
C GLY A 514 -7.55 25.02 5.56
N LEU A 515 -8.61 24.82 6.35
CA LEU A 515 -9.42 23.61 6.24
C LEU A 515 -10.29 23.59 4.97
N TRP A 516 -10.80 24.75 4.52
CA TRP A 516 -11.48 24.87 3.22
C TRP A 516 -10.57 24.43 2.07
N PHE A 517 -9.30 24.77 2.08
CA PHE A 517 -8.33 24.39 1.05
C PHE A 517 -8.21 22.86 0.90
N PHE A 518 -8.28 22.12 2.01
CA PHE A 518 -8.21 20.66 2.03
C PHE A 518 -9.55 19.96 1.72
N GLY A 519 -10.65 20.71 1.60
CA GLY A 519 -11.95 20.15 1.22
C GLY A 519 -11.93 19.56 -0.19
N LYS A 520 -12.63 18.45 -0.40
CA LYS A 520 -12.71 17.72 -1.67
C LYS A 520 -14.13 17.62 -2.25
N TRP A 521 -15.15 17.96 -1.46
CA TRP A 521 -16.52 17.95 -1.94
C TRP A 521 -16.82 19.19 -2.77
N LYS A 522 -18.01 19.25 -3.41
CA LYS A 522 -18.45 20.39 -4.23
C LYS A 522 -18.15 21.72 -3.55
N TRP A 523 -17.43 22.62 -4.23
CA TRP A 523 -17.01 23.93 -3.74
C TRP A 523 -16.16 23.88 -2.44
N LYS A 524 -15.60 22.70 -2.13
CA LYS A 524 -14.85 22.48 -0.87
C LYS A 524 -15.66 22.80 0.39
N LEU A 525 -16.98 22.59 0.30
CA LEU A 525 -17.93 22.93 1.36
C LEU A 525 -17.70 22.09 2.64
N ASP A 526 -17.25 20.85 2.46
CA ASP A 526 -16.87 19.95 3.57
C ASP A 526 -15.77 20.57 4.44
N GLY A 527 -14.70 21.10 3.83
CA GLY A 527 -13.61 21.76 4.53
C GLY A 527 -14.05 23.08 5.16
N LEU A 528 -14.88 23.88 4.47
CA LEU A 528 -15.42 25.11 5.02
C LEU A 528 -16.25 24.87 6.28
N LEU A 529 -17.19 23.91 6.23
CA LEU A 529 -18.02 23.56 7.38
C LEU A 529 -17.20 23.00 8.54
N HIS A 530 -16.14 22.22 8.22
CA HIS A 530 -15.21 21.70 9.22
C HIS A 530 -14.45 22.84 9.93
N GLY A 531 -13.95 23.84 9.17
CA GLY A 531 -13.28 25.02 9.74
C GLY A 531 -14.20 25.83 10.65
N ILE A 532 -15.42 26.10 10.19
CA ILE A 532 -16.42 26.81 11.00
C ILE A 532 -16.74 26.00 12.28
N ALA A 533 -16.89 24.68 12.19
CA ALA A 533 -17.16 23.82 13.33
C ALA A 533 -16.04 23.88 14.39
N HIS A 534 -14.76 23.95 13.97
CA HIS A 534 -13.64 24.12 14.89
C HIS A 534 -13.66 25.48 15.61
N VAL A 535 -13.98 26.57 14.90
CA VAL A 535 -14.13 27.90 15.48
C VAL A 535 -15.25 27.91 16.52
N LEU A 536 -16.43 27.38 16.16
CA LEU A 536 -17.59 27.31 17.06
C LEU A 536 -17.31 26.44 18.30
N LEU A 537 -16.68 25.28 18.11
CA LEU A 537 -16.32 24.40 19.21
C LEU A 537 -15.34 25.09 20.18
N ASN A 538 -14.35 25.83 19.66
CA ASN A 538 -13.42 26.56 20.51
C ASN A 538 -14.13 27.65 21.32
N ILE A 539 -15.02 28.44 20.71
CA ILE A 539 -15.81 29.47 21.40
C ILE A 539 -16.67 28.84 22.51
N LEU A 540 -17.37 27.74 22.19
CA LEU A 540 -18.21 27.03 23.18
C LEU A 540 -17.38 26.48 24.35
N LEU A 541 -16.19 25.96 24.08
CA LEU A 541 -15.26 25.47 25.11
C LEU A 541 -14.75 26.59 26.00
N ILE A 542 -14.35 27.72 25.41
CA ILE A 542 -13.94 28.90 26.17
C ILE A 542 -15.06 29.28 27.12
N TRP A 543 -16.28 29.46 26.62
CA TRP A 543 -17.44 29.81 27.45
C TRP A 543 -17.69 28.80 28.56
N PHE A 544 -17.73 27.49 28.22
CA PHE A 544 -18.03 26.44 29.18
C PHE A 544 -16.95 26.34 30.30
N LEU A 545 -15.67 26.38 29.92
CA LEU A 545 -14.58 26.27 30.88
C LEU A 545 -14.43 27.54 31.73
N VAL A 546 -14.66 28.72 31.16
CA VAL A 546 -14.73 29.96 31.96
C VAL A 546 -15.90 29.89 32.92
N TYR A 547 -17.08 29.49 32.52
CA TYR A 547 -18.23 29.30 33.39
C TYR A 547 -17.93 28.31 34.52
N LEU A 548 -17.33 27.16 34.18
CA LEU A 548 -16.99 26.11 35.15
C LEU A 548 -16.00 26.58 36.23
N ASN A 549 -14.96 27.31 35.81
CA ASN A 549 -13.86 27.69 36.71
C ASN A 549 -14.10 29.02 37.48
N PHE A 550 -14.89 29.94 36.92
CA PHE A 550 -14.99 31.31 37.43
C PHE A 550 -16.41 31.75 37.82
N SER A 551 -17.44 30.89 37.69
CA SER A 551 -18.76 31.21 38.22
C SER A 551 -18.79 31.22 39.76
N GLU A 552 -19.77 31.91 40.34
CA GLU A 552 -19.97 31.95 41.81
C GLU A 552 -20.22 30.55 42.43
N SER A 553 -20.71 29.62 41.61
CA SER A 553 -20.95 28.22 41.96
C SER A 553 -19.71 27.32 41.82
N ALA A 554 -18.57 27.86 41.36
CA ALA A 554 -17.34 27.08 41.21
C ALA A 554 -16.80 26.64 42.59
N LEU A 555 -16.84 25.35 42.86
CA LEU A 555 -16.44 24.73 44.13
C LEU A 555 -14.92 24.60 44.27
N VAL A 556 -14.19 24.65 43.15
CA VAL A 556 -12.75 24.36 43.07
C VAL A 556 -11.96 25.66 43.17
N LEU A 557 -10.97 25.71 44.11
CA LEU A 557 -9.97 26.77 44.21
C LEU A 557 -10.50 28.19 44.40
N LYS A 558 -11.56 28.37 45.23
CA LYS A 558 -12.30 29.63 45.41
C LYS A 558 -11.46 30.89 45.67
N ASN A 559 -10.28 30.77 46.28
CA ASN A 559 -9.41 31.87 46.62
C ASN A 559 -8.04 31.87 45.91
N GLN A 560 -7.89 31.13 44.83
CA GLN A 560 -6.60 30.95 44.13
C GLN A 560 -6.75 31.28 42.62
N GLU A 561 -6.91 32.57 42.32
CA GLU A 561 -7.18 33.05 40.95
C GLU A 561 -6.15 32.59 39.93
N MET A 562 -4.86 32.67 40.30
CA MET A 562 -3.78 32.24 39.39
C MET A 562 -3.83 30.75 39.05
N LEU A 563 -4.23 29.93 40.03
CA LEU A 563 -4.36 28.47 39.81
C LEU A 563 -5.59 28.13 38.96
N ARG A 564 -6.68 28.92 39.03
CA ARG A 564 -7.84 28.78 38.12
C ARG A 564 -7.49 29.11 36.69
N VAL A 565 -6.71 30.17 36.48
CA VAL A 565 -6.22 30.52 35.14
C VAL A 565 -5.34 29.41 34.59
N LEU A 566 -4.44 28.86 35.39
CA LEU A 566 -3.61 27.72 34.97
C LEU A 566 -4.46 26.49 34.67
N LEU A 567 -5.46 26.18 35.50
CA LEU A 567 -6.39 25.09 35.31
C LEU A 567 -7.16 25.25 34.01
N PHE A 568 -7.71 26.44 33.71
CA PHE A 568 -8.36 26.76 32.44
C PHE A 568 -7.44 26.48 31.23
N PHE A 569 -6.17 26.84 31.32
CA PHE A 569 -5.22 26.57 30.23
C PHE A 569 -4.95 25.08 30.04
N VAL A 570 -4.79 24.34 31.13
CA VAL A 570 -4.61 22.89 31.09
C VAL A 570 -5.87 22.21 30.51
N GLU A 571 -7.05 22.64 30.96
CA GLU A 571 -8.34 22.12 30.47
C GLU A 571 -8.52 22.42 28.97
N MET A 572 -8.19 23.61 28.48
CA MET A 572 -8.23 23.94 27.07
C MET A 572 -7.30 23.02 26.22
N ILE A 573 -6.13 22.71 26.76
CA ILE A 573 -5.21 21.78 26.06
C ILE A 573 -5.78 20.35 26.06
N VAL A 574 -6.23 19.85 27.23
CA VAL A 574 -6.65 18.45 27.35
C VAL A 574 -8.03 18.22 26.74
N VAL A 575 -9.04 18.99 27.19
CA VAL A 575 -10.42 18.86 26.73
C VAL A 575 -10.56 19.37 25.30
N GLY A 576 -9.94 20.52 25.00
CA GLY A 576 -9.93 21.10 23.65
C GLY A 576 -9.21 20.19 22.65
N GLY A 577 -8.09 19.60 23.06
CA GLY A 577 -7.38 18.62 22.24
C GLY A 577 -8.18 17.37 21.98
N PHE A 578 -8.82 16.82 23.00
CA PHE A 578 -9.68 15.64 22.86
C PHE A 578 -10.89 15.94 21.96
N LEU A 579 -11.67 16.98 22.23
CA LEU A 579 -12.86 17.31 21.48
C LEU A 579 -12.55 17.85 20.08
N GLY A 580 -11.49 18.61 19.91
CA GLY A 580 -11.04 19.09 18.59
C GLY A 580 -10.60 17.93 17.68
N SER A 581 -9.80 16.99 18.21
CA SER A 581 -9.42 15.80 17.44
C SER A 581 -10.59 14.82 17.23
N LEU A 582 -11.54 14.74 18.17
CA LEU A 582 -12.79 14.01 17.97
C LEU A 582 -13.61 14.62 16.84
N LEU A 583 -13.66 15.95 16.74
CA LEU A 583 -14.34 16.65 15.64
C LEU A 583 -13.69 16.31 14.28
N VAL A 584 -12.35 16.22 14.22
CA VAL A 584 -11.64 15.70 13.04
C VAL A 584 -12.07 14.26 12.75
N GLY A 585 -12.13 13.39 13.76
CA GLY A 585 -12.59 12.00 13.60
C GLY A 585 -14.03 11.91 13.05
N VAL A 586 -14.94 12.75 13.59
CA VAL A 586 -16.33 12.88 13.07
C VAL A 586 -16.34 13.31 11.61
N TYR A 587 -15.56 14.33 11.27
CA TYR A 587 -15.41 14.80 9.89
C TYR A 587 -14.94 13.68 8.97
N LEU A 588 -13.89 12.92 9.34
CA LEU A 588 -13.38 11.81 8.54
C LEU A 588 -14.40 10.68 8.37
N VAL A 589 -15.21 10.39 9.40
CA VAL A 589 -16.33 9.44 9.28
C VAL A 589 -17.37 9.94 8.28
N ILE A 590 -17.79 11.21 8.35
CA ILE A 590 -18.72 11.82 7.40
C ILE A 590 -18.14 11.76 5.98
N CYS A 591 -16.88 12.14 5.82
CA CYS A 591 -16.15 12.04 4.54
C CYS A 591 -16.15 10.61 3.98
N SER A 592 -16.01 9.59 4.85
CA SER A 592 -16.09 8.18 4.44
C SER A 592 -17.45 7.81 3.85
N PHE A 593 -18.55 8.33 4.39
CA PHE A 593 -19.89 8.15 3.79
C PHE A 593 -20.03 8.89 2.46
N LEU A 594 -19.41 10.05 2.33
CA LEU A 594 -19.38 10.84 1.10
C LEU A 594 -18.35 10.30 0.07
N LYS A 595 -17.54 9.28 0.44
CA LYS A 595 -16.47 8.69 -0.37
C LYS A 595 -15.36 9.67 -0.75
N ILE A 596 -15.03 10.59 0.14
CA ILE A 596 -13.94 11.55 0.03
C ILE A 596 -13.01 11.38 1.24
N ASN A 597 -11.75 11.83 1.15
CA ASN A 597 -10.75 11.78 2.24
C ASN A 597 -10.66 10.39 2.91
N LEU A 598 -10.77 9.32 2.11
CA LEU A 598 -10.79 7.95 2.63
C LEU A 598 -9.40 7.50 3.10
N ASN A 599 -8.35 7.96 2.46
CA ASN A 599 -6.98 7.66 2.86
C ASN A 599 -6.72 8.23 4.26
N GLU A 600 -7.13 9.46 4.52
CA GLU A 600 -7.01 10.13 5.81
C GLU A 600 -7.81 9.41 6.90
N ALA A 601 -9.02 8.91 6.57
CA ALA A 601 -9.87 8.16 7.50
C ALA A 601 -9.28 6.79 7.89
N PHE A 602 -8.42 6.22 7.08
CA PHE A 602 -7.72 4.95 7.35
C PHE A 602 -6.31 5.18 7.89
N ALA A 603 -5.59 6.18 7.39
CA ALA A 603 -4.26 6.56 7.86
C ALA A 603 -4.27 6.93 9.35
N CYS A 604 -5.32 7.65 9.83
CA CYS A 604 -5.47 7.99 11.25
C CYS A 604 -5.61 6.78 12.18
N GLN A 605 -5.87 5.60 11.62
CA GLN A 605 -6.04 4.35 12.36
C GLN A 605 -4.83 3.43 12.24
N SER A 606 -3.98 3.61 11.23
CA SER A 606 -2.80 2.78 10.91
C SER A 606 -3.09 1.28 11.03
N ILE A 607 -4.17 0.81 10.35
CA ILE A 607 -4.65 -0.58 10.47
C ILE A 607 -3.65 -1.52 9.81
N PRO A 608 -2.95 -2.40 10.55
CA PRO A 608 -1.95 -3.31 9.98
C PRO A 608 -2.55 -4.58 9.37
N ASP A 609 -3.85 -4.81 9.56
CA ASP A 609 -4.57 -6.03 9.17
C ASP A 609 -5.01 -6.01 7.70
N TYR A 610 -5.61 -7.12 7.22
CA TYR A 610 -6.11 -7.29 5.85
C TYR A 610 -5.02 -7.18 4.79
N LYS A 611 -3.92 -7.91 4.99
CA LYS A 611 -2.78 -7.96 4.06
C LYS A 611 -2.99 -8.99 2.97
N ASN A 612 -2.28 -8.81 1.83
CA ASN A 612 -2.40 -9.71 0.69
C ASN A 612 -1.15 -9.69 -0.20
N PHE A 613 -0.96 -10.78 -0.94
CA PHE A 613 -0.03 -10.92 -2.05
C PHE A 613 -0.59 -11.93 -3.07
N LEU A 614 0.06 -12.05 -4.22
CA LEU A 614 -0.36 -12.99 -5.28
C LEU A 614 0.74 -14.02 -5.50
N ARG A 615 0.37 -15.29 -5.71
CA ARG A 615 1.18 -16.30 -6.37
C ARG A 615 0.63 -16.57 -7.75
N LEU A 616 1.49 -16.57 -8.76
CA LEU A 616 1.12 -16.79 -10.15
C LEU A 616 1.79 -18.07 -10.63
N HIS A 617 1.03 -18.90 -11.33
CA HIS A 617 1.44 -20.19 -11.83
C HIS A 617 1.17 -20.29 -13.31
N ILE A 618 2.21 -20.53 -14.10
CA ILE A 618 2.12 -20.91 -15.50
C ILE A 618 2.36 -22.42 -15.55
N ASP A 619 1.34 -23.17 -15.93
CA ASP A 619 1.42 -24.63 -16.00
C ASP A 619 2.14 -25.10 -17.28
N LYS A 620 2.33 -26.41 -17.40
CA LYS A 620 2.97 -27.05 -18.56
C LYS A 620 2.26 -26.82 -19.90
N ALA A 621 0.98 -26.44 -19.88
CA ALA A 621 0.20 -26.09 -21.06
C ALA A 621 0.26 -24.58 -21.38
N GLY A 622 0.91 -23.78 -20.52
CA GLY A 622 0.98 -22.34 -20.64
C GLY A 622 -0.26 -21.60 -20.13
N GLN A 623 -1.11 -22.25 -19.33
CA GLN A 623 -2.25 -21.65 -18.67
C GLN A 623 -1.78 -20.88 -17.44
N LEU A 624 -2.17 -19.61 -17.32
CA LEU A 624 -1.90 -18.79 -16.14
C LEU A 624 -3.01 -18.95 -15.09
N THR A 625 -2.61 -19.27 -13.88
CA THR A 625 -3.48 -19.28 -12.69
C THR A 625 -2.94 -18.30 -11.65
N VAL A 626 -3.80 -17.46 -11.10
CA VAL A 626 -3.47 -16.50 -10.02
C VAL A 626 -4.12 -16.96 -8.73
N TYR A 627 -3.32 -17.01 -7.66
CA TYR A 627 -3.74 -17.35 -6.30
C TYR A 627 -3.65 -16.08 -5.42
N PRO A 628 -4.77 -15.38 -5.17
CA PRO A 628 -4.78 -14.20 -4.31
C PRO A 628 -4.82 -14.64 -2.84
N ILE A 629 -3.69 -14.53 -2.16
CA ILE A 629 -3.51 -14.95 -0.77
C ILE A 629 -3.73 -13.75 0.14
N GLY A 630 -4.64 -13.89 1.11
CA GLY A 630 -4.98 -12.86 2.06
C GLY A 630 -4.79 -13.30 3.51
N VAL A 631 -4.53 -12.32 4.38
CA VAL A 631 -4.45 -12.46 5.83
C VAL A 631 -5.39 -11.45 6.47
N LYS A 632 -6.38 -11.91 7.24
CA LYS A 632 -7.33 -11.00 7.92
C LYS A 632 -6.71 -10.27 9.09
N THR A 633 -5.85 -10.95 9.85
CA THR A 633 -5.16 -10.39 11.02
C THR A 633 -3.69 -10.78 10.96
N VAL A 634 -2.80 -9.79 11.04
CA VAL A 634 -1.35 -10.05 11.05
C VAL A 634 -0.88 -10.53 12.41
N CYS A 635 0.18 -11.31 12.43
CA CYS A 635 0.82 -11.74 13.67
C CYS A 635 1.45 -10.53 14.39
N LYS A 636 1.15 -10.38 15.67
CA LYS A 636 1.66 -9.29 16.51
C LYS A 636 2.76 -9.71 17.47
N LYS A 637 2.94 -11.02 17.65
CA LYS A 637 3.95 -11.58 18.55
C LYS A 637 4.76 -12.62 17.78
N TRP A 638 6.04 -12.35 17.68
CA TRP A 638 7.02 -13.17 17.00
C TRP A 638 8.03 -13.69 18.01
N LYS A 639 8.36 -14.95 17.91
CA LYS A 639 9.34 -15.62 18.76
C LYS A 639 10.58 -15.92 17.95
N TRP A 640 11.75 -15.60 18.50
CA TRP A 640 13.02 -15.99 17.93
C TRP A 640 13.16 -17.53 17.88
N ASN A 641 13.55 -18.06 16.73
CA ASN A 641 13.83 -19.48 16.53
C ASN A 641 15.33 -19.76 16.58
N PRO A 642 15.90 -20.14 17.74
CA PRO A 642 17.33 -20.42 17.86
C PRO A 642 17.76 -21.69 17.13
N LYS A 643 16.81 -22.50 16.63
CA LYS A 643 17.06 -23.75 15.90
C LYS A 643 16.85 -23.60 14.40
N ALA A 644 16.61 -22.38 13.91
CA ALA A 644 16.42 -22.13 12.49
C ALA A 644 17.65 -22.61 11.71
N LYS A 645 17.42 -23.48 10.75
CA LYS A 645 18.44 -23.92 9.81
C LYS A 645 18.77 -22.83 8.82
N GLU A 646 19.84 -23.00 8.09
CA GLU A 646 20.22 -22.09 7.02
C GLU A 646 19.09 -21.99 5.98
N GLY A 647 18.63 -20.76 5.71
CA GLY A 647 17.49 -20.50 4.81
C GLY A 647 16.10 -20.56 5.47
N GLU A 648 15.98 -20.97 6.73
CA GLU A 648 14.71 -20.94 7.47
C GLU A 648 14.51 -19.58 8.17
N SER A 649 13.25 -19.21 8.37
CA SER A 649 12.88 -17.94 9.03
C SER A 649 13.40 -17.87 10.46
N TRP A 650 13.95 -16.71 10.85
CA TRP A 650 14.49 -16.50 12.20
C TRP A 650 13.44 -16.27 13.27
N PHE A 651 12.24 -15.84 12.88
CA PHE A 651 11.12 -15.66 13.81
C PHE A 651 9.92 -16.50 13.38
N GLU A 652 9.29 -17.11 14.36
CA GLU A 652 8.06 -17.88 14.22
C GLU A 652 6.89 -17.16 14.91
N PRO A 653 5.64 -17.35 14.44
CA PRO A 653 4.48 -16.76 15.11
C PRO A 653 4.30 -17.35 16.51
N ASP A 654 4.24 -16.49 17.55
CA ASP A 654 3.92 -16.89 18.93
C ASP A 654 2.42 -16.79 19.26
N ASP A 655 1.63 -16.21 18.37
CA ASP A 655 0.17 -16.07 18.51
C ASP A 655 -0.55 -16.97 17.51
N SER A 656 -1.25 -17.98 18.01
CA SER A 656 -2.04 -18.93 17.22
C SER A 656 -3.17 -18.29 16.40
N ARG A 657 -3.55 -17.04 16.67
CA ARG A 657 -4.58 -16.28 15.97
C ARG A 657 -4.03 -15.36 14.87
N GLY A 658 -2.72 -15.16 14.83
CA GLY A 658 -2.08 -14.29 13.86
C GLY A 658 -1.65 -15.03 12.62
N THR A 659 -1.88 -14.46 11.43
CA THR A 659 -1.40 -14.95 10.12
C THR A 659 -2.02 -16.25 9.62
N LEU A 660 -3.34 -16.44 9.78
CA LEU A 660 -4.02 -17.50 9.04
C LEU A 660 -4.19 -17.07 7.57
N PRO A 661 -3.36 -17.57 6.64
CA PRO A 661 -3.54 -17.26 5.24
C PRO A 661 -4.78 -17.97 4.69
N HIS A 662 -5.45 -17.33 3.73
CA HIS A 662 -6.59 -17.89 3.01
C HIS A 662 -6.58 -17.36 1.58
N LEU A 663 -7.20 -18.06 0.64
CA LEU A 663 -7.49 -17.49 -0.65
C LEU A 663 -8.61 -16.46 -0.52
N ILE A 664 -8.37 -15.23 -1.00
CA ILE A 664 -9.37 -14.14 -0.99
C ILE A 664 -10.59 -14.53 -1.85
N GLU A 665 -10.33 -15.25 -2.92
CA GLU A 665 -11.28 -15.91 -3.83
C GLU A 665 -10.63 -17.20 -4.33
N GLY A 666 -11.35 -18.07 -4.98
CA GLY A 666 -10.79 -19.32 -5.54
C GLY A 666 -9.63 -19.04 -6.50
N SER A 667 -8.91 -20.09 -6.88
CA SER A 667 -7.85 -19.96 -7.90
C SER A 667 -8.41 -19.39 -9.21
N LEU A 668 -7.75 -18.33 -9.73
CA LEU A 668 -8.19 -17.60 -10.91
C LEU A 668 -7.47 -18.13 -12.15
N GLN A 669 -8.10 -18.98 -12.93
CA GLN A 669 -7.62 -19.34 -14.26
C GLN A 669 -7.91 -18.20 -15.23
N ILE A 670 -6.87 -17.57 -15.77
CA ILE A 670 -6.99 -16.45 -16.68
C ILE A 670 -7.38 -17.00 -18.07
N LYS A 671 -8.56 -16.64 -18.54
CA LYS A 671 -9.02 -17.04 -19.88
C LYS A 671 -8.19 -16.33 -20.94
N LEU A 672 -7.64 -17.07 -21.85
CA LEU A 672 -6.95 -16.50 -23.01
C LEU A 672 -7.97 -16.18 -24.11
N PRO A 673 -7.78 -15.11 -24.89
CA PRO A 673 -8.56 -14.90 -26.10
C PRO A 673 -8.44 -16.13 -26.99
N ASN A 674 -9.54 -16.59 -27.58
CA ASN A 674 -9.50 -17.67 -28.58
C ASN A 674 -8.68 -17.18 -29.77
N ASN A 675 -7.66 -17.95 -30.17
CA ASN A 675 -6.89 -17.72 -31.39
C ASN A 675 -7.77 -17.78 -32.61
#